data_eefc2eb19cd0344f12be9e3ee2838749
#
_entry.id   eefc2eb19cd0344f12be9e3ee2838749
#
_cell.length_a   1.000
_cell.length_b   1.000
_cell.length_c   1.000
_cell.angle_alpha   90.00
_cell.angle_beta   90.00
_cell.angle_gamma   90.00
#
_symmetry.space_group_name_H-M   'P 1'
#
loop_
_entity.id
_entity.type
_entity.pdbx_description
1 polymer ?
#
loop_
_entity_poly.entity_id
_entity_poly.type
_entity_poly.pdbx_seq_one_letter_code
_entity_poly.pdbx_strand_id
1 'polypeptide(L)'
;LGLDKTIQGLMNSSPLPNRFNVGDGLNIAGYAFTAPSNERQHDITFKIDQIINPKNTVYARVSWGQQNTLCDSANGGLELFPGTGCQENTKRNPKNMAFNWRWNPTPRLTNEAVFGLNQFGFIFDQPPAGLDKLSFVGYPTTPVAVPAADFGNSRTLKTWQVVDNLAYQVGSHALKFGTNLRLGREIDARGSIAGYNATTDVYFNADINNAAFNIPSSINAANDLPALQASINFLLGRVGEVQRGFAAPDGRKFVTGLLPYTAHWNEYDFYAQDSWKVRRNLTIDLGLRWEIKMAPSSDNVMSRPNQPLVFGAAPTNSAQWVSGSLFHNSYGNLGPSIGFAWDPFGTGKTSIRSNYRIAYDRVNTFLFSSQIFNSMPGYVYGYDDKTVGQTDTRLPAIKPVAPPDVDPASLTKPAPFSSSSIAVVDPNLKFATTHQWNFGIQREVWPGGVFEADYIGRRAYHLLGAYDANQPNLFAPGMLDAFNIVKAGGQSDLLNRLFAADSRVTAGRTASDMIRANYVSQLNLNSYAAILSSLGRRVQGAGATAQNVTALSGAGPFAVIPFPQFSGGVTVIDSNDFSTYNGLVLQFSQRYKNGIQFQVSYTYSKALATRDFDPTFTVVGTQNSQSATSTPFDIFNRKLNYGEPQYDHRHAWQAHATIELPFGRGKRFANALPGVLDRVVGGWELAPIFTWYSGRPMTVFSGANTFGSVVQSTMNCDGCSRDLGHVQEYNGYIWFFNPDTDKSKFSAPGPGQLGNTGKGYFVGPRYFDIDAALLKRIRFTETKNLELRADATNITNTPSFGLPTLTYTSSTFGRIGGTIESSSRKFQLGAKFNF
;
A
#
# COMPACT_ATOMS: atom_id res chain seq x y z
N LEU A 1 1.51 -13.70 44.39
CA LEU A 1 1.27 -13.70 42.95
C LEU A 1 2.40 -14.47 42.29
N GLY A 2 2.12 -15.70 41.81
CA GLY A 2 3.12 -16.53 41.10
C GLY A 2 3.09 -16.31 39.58
N LEU A 3 4.18 -16.62 38.88
CA LEU A 3 4.21 -16.69 37.44
C LEU A 3 3.18 -17.70 36.92
N ASP A 4 2.48 -17.33 35.82
CA ASP A 4 1.62 -18.30 35.13
C ASP A 4 2.46 -19.45 34.57
N LYS A 5 2.03 -20.71 34.82
CA LYS A 5 2.79 -21.89 34.42
C LYS A 5 2.92 -22.06 32.91
N THR A 6 1.90 -21.63 32.14
CA THR A 6 1.93 -21.67 30.69
C THR A 6 2.96 -20.68 30.16
N ILE A 7 2.93 -19.45 30.69
CA ILE A 7 3.91 -18.42 30.35
C ILE A 7 5.32 -18.83 30.74
N GLN A 8 5.50 -19.39 31.91
CA GLN A 8 6.80 -19.91 32.35
C GLN A 8 7.31 -21.01 31.41
N GLY A 9 6.43 -21.92 30.98
CA GLY A 9 6.77 -22.95 29.99
C GLY A 9 7.21 -22.37 28.67
N LEU A 10 6.49 -21.36 28.14
CA LEU A 10 6.83 -20.66 26.90
C LEU A 10 8.17 -19.93 27.02
N MET A 11 8.40 -19.23 28.12
CA MET A 11 9.69 -18.54 28.33
C MET A 11 10.86 -19.53 28.40
N ASN A 12 10.67 -20.66 29.08
CA ASN A 12 11.71 -21.72 29.21
C ASN A 12 11.98 -22.41 27.85
N SER A 13 11.03 -22.40 26.90
CA SER A 13 11.21 -22.96 25.56
C SER A 13 11.85 -21.96 24.57
N SER A 14 11.95 -20.70 24.95
CA SER A 14 12.60 -19.68 24.10
C SER A 14 14.12 -19.81 24.21
N PRO A 15 14.86 -19.64 23.07
CA PRO A 15 16.31 -19.64 23.12
C PRO A 15 16.84 -18.45 23.93
N LEU A 16 17.96 -18.64 24.60
CA LEU A 16 18.63 -17.55 25.33
C LEU A 16 19.14 -16.49 24.34
N PRO A 17 19.05 -15.19 24.70
CA PRO A 17 19.53 -14.12 23.85
C PRO A 17 21.04 -14.30 23.54
N ASN A 18 21.43 -13.96 22.32
CA ASN A 18 22.81 -13.92 21.85
C ASN A 18 23.23 -12.53 21.33
N ARG A 19 22.33 -11.53 21.45
CA ARG A 19 22.56 -10.16 21.00
C ARG A 19 22.00 -9.18 22.01
N PHE A 20 22.91 -8.39 22.64
CA PHE A 20 22.57 -7.51 23.77
C PHE A 20 22.57 -6.02 23.42
N ASN A 21 22.93 -5.67 22.20
CA ASN A 21 22.96 -4.28 21.68
C ASN A 21 21.74 -3.93 20.82
N VAL A 22 20.57 -4.41 21.22
CA VAL A 22 19.29 -4.15 20.54
C VAL A 22 18.36 -3.30 21.40
N GLY A 23 17.38 -2.63 20.79
CA GLY A 23 16.46 -1.77 21.52
C GLY A 23 17.15 -0.61 22.21
N ASP A 24 16.90 -0.45 23.51
CA ASP A 24 17.52 0.57 24.35
C ASP A 24 18.88 0.12 24.96
N GLY A 25 19.27 -1.12 24.71
CA GLY A 25 20.52 -1.73 25.22
C GLY A 25 20.49 -2.07 26.72
N LEU A 26 19.34 -1.94 27.38
CA LEU A 26 19.17 -2.16 28.83
C LEU A 26 18.12 -3.25 29.15
N ASN A 27 16.93 -3.09 28.59
CA ASN A 27 15.75 -3.88 28.95
C ASN A 27 15.41 -4.95 27.91
N ILE A 28 16.00 -4.89 26.72
CA ILE A 28 15.72 -5.79 25.60
C ILE A 28 17.00 -6.45 25.13
N ALA A 29 16.95 -7.77 24.99
CA ALA A 29 18.00 -8.55 24.33
C ALA A 29 17.39 -9.34 23.18
N GLY A 30 18.15 -9.54 22.12
CA GLY A 30 17.70 -10.22 20.91
C GLY A 30 18.33 -11.59 20.74
N TYR A 31 17.71 -12.41 19.91
CA TYR A 31 18.28 -13.64 19.40
C TYR A 31 18.50 -13.51 17.89
N ALA A 32 19.75 -13.50 17.46
CA ALA A 32 20.10 -13.43 16.05
C ALA A 32 20.42 -14.81 15.51
N PHE A 33 19.81 -15.20 14.41
CA PHE A 33 20.03 -16.44 13.69
C PHE A 33 19.77 -16.25 12.21
N THR A 34 20.15 -17.24 11.41
CA THR A 34 19.86 -17.26 9.97
C THR A 34 18.77 -18.28 9.71
N ALA A 35 17.62 -17.80 9.25
CA ALA A 35 16.53 -18.64 8.81
C ALA A 35 16.63 -18.90 7.29
N PRO A 36 16.48 -20.15 6.81
CA PRO A 36 16.50 -20.45 5.39
C PRO A 36 15.19 -20.03 4.73
N SER A 37 15.30 -19.46 3.52
CA SER A 37 14.19 -19.26 2.61
C SER A 37 14.56 -19.88 1.26
N ASN A 38 13.83 -20.91 0.84
CA ASN A 38 14.15 -21.67 -0.35
C ASN A 38 13.11 -21.44 -1.45
N GLU A 39 13.56 -21.02 -2.61
CA GLU A 39 12.73 -20.86 -3.79
C GLU A 39 13.10 -21.86 -4.88
N ARG A 40 12.08 -22.47 -5.49
CA ARG A 40 12.22 -23.29 -6.69
C ARG A 40 11.27 -22.77 -7.74
N GLN A 41 11.79 -22.45 -8.91
CA GLN A 41 11.01 -21.95 -10.04
C GLN A 41 11.27 -22.77 -11.28
N HIS A 42 10.22 -23.08 -12.01
CA HIS A 42 10.25 -23.75 -13.31
C HIS A 42 9.35 -22.96 -14.27
N ASP A 43 9.92 -22.54 -15.39
CA ASP A 43 9.20 -21.86 -16.46
C ASP A 43 9.45 -22.57 -17.79
N ILE A 44 8.36 -22.96 -18.45
CA ILE A 44 8.40 -23.61 -19.75
C ILE A 44 7.61 -22.73 -20.73
N THR A 45 8.25 -22.37 -21.82
CA THR A 45 7.59 -21.66 -22.93
C THR A 45 7.80 -22.42 -24.21
N PHE A 46 6.69 -22.70 -24.87
CA PHE A 46 6.66 -23.30 -26.20
C PHE A 46 6.03 -22.32 -27.18
N LYS A 47 6.67 -22.11 -28.31
CA LYS A 47 6.18 -21.23 -29.39
C LYS A 47 6.37 -21.90 -30.75
N ILE A 48 5.34 -21.85 -31.58
CA ILE A 48 5.38 -22.25 -32.99
C ILE A 48 4.99 -21.02 -33.81
N ASP A 49 5.79 -20.71 -34.82
CA ASP A 49 5.51 -19.73 -35.85
C ASP A 49 5.36 -20.45 -37.17
N GLN A 50 4.26 -20.24 -37.90
CA GLN A 50 3.97 -20.87 -39.16
C GLN A 50 3.58 -19.83 -40.22
N ILE A 51 4.27 -19.82 -41.33
CA ILE A 51 3.87 -19.10 -42.53
C ILE A 51 3.01 -20.06 -43.34
N ILE A 52 1.68 -19.84 -43.34
CA ILE A 52 0.72 -20.70 -44.09
C ILE A 52 0.88 -20.40 -45.58
N ASN A 53 0.96 -19.11 -45.92
CA ASN A 53 1.23 -18.59 -47.27
C ASN A 53 1.67 -17.15 -47.17
N PRO A 54 2.09 -16.45 -48.26
CA PRO A 54 2.58 -15.08 -48.20
C PRO A 54 1.62 -14.06 -47.58
N LYS A 55 0.32 -14.38 -47.54
CA LYS A 55 -0.71 -13.50 -46.99
C LYS A 55 -1.11 -13.88 -45.54
N ASN A 56 -0.78 -15.06 -45.09
CA ASN A 56 -1.24 -15.59 -43.81
C ASN A 56 -0.09 -16.15 -42.97
N THR A 57 0.13 -15.56 -41.82
CA THR A 57 1.05 -16.06 -40.81
C THR A 57 0.32 -16.29 -39.50
N VAL A 58 0.64 -17.35 -38.81
CA VAL A 58 0.09 -17.65 -37.49
C VAL A 58 1.22 -17.95 -36.50
N TYR A 59 0.99 -17.64 -35.24
CA TYR A 59 1.80 -18.22 -34.18
C TYR A 59 0.92 -18.67 -33.02
N ALA A 60 1.39 -19.70 -32.34
CA ALA A 60 0.84 -20.14 -31.06
C ALA A 60 1.95 -20.15 -30.02
N ARG A 61 1.68 -19.60 -28.84
CA ARG A 61 2.59 -19.62 -27.70
C ARG A 61 1.84 -20.10 -26.46
N VAL A 62 2.46 -21.01 -25.74
CA VAL A 62 1.99 -21.46 -24.42
C VAL A 62 3.16 -21.30 -23.44
N SER A 63 2.91 -20.66 -22.32
CA SER A 63 3.85 -20.57 -21.22
C SER A 63 3.19 -21.13 -19.96
N TRP A 64 3.94 -21.91 -19.22
CA TRP A 64 3.54 -22.48 -17.94
C TRP A 64 4.66 -22.31 -16.95
N GLY A 65 4.34 -21.77 -15.78
CA GLY A 65 5.27 -21.54 -14.69
C GLY A 65 4.80 -22.18 -13.39
N GLN A 66 5.75 -22.54 -12.56
CA GLN A 66 5.53 -22.95 -11.20
C GLN A 66 6.66 -22.38 -10.33
N GLN A 67 6.29 -21.66 -9.29
CA GLN A 67 7.20 -21.14 -8.28
C GLN A 67 6.72 -21.61 -6.91
N ASN A 68 7.60 -22.21 -6.13
CA ASN A 68 7.37 -22.62 -4.76
C ASN A 68 8.43 -22.00 -3.88
N THR A 69 8.02 -21.17 -2.93
CA THR A 69 8.90 -20.52 -1.94
C THR A 69 8.57 -21.09 -0.58
N LEU A 70 9.50 -21.82 0.02
CA LEU A 70 9.39 -22.32 1.39
C LEU A 70 9.96 -21.27 2.36
N CYS A 71 9.27 -21.04 3.48
CA CYS A 71 9.60 -19.99 4.45
C CYS A 71 9.75 -18.63 3.74
N ASP A 72 8.71 -18.15 3.10
CA ASP A 72 8.75 -16.97 2.23
C ASP A 72 9.13 -15.71 3.03
N SER A 73 10.38 -15.30 2.98
CA SER A 73 10.90 -14.14 3.71
C SER A 73 10.24 -12.83 3.33
N ALA A 74 9.75 -12.70 2.09
CA ALA A 74 9.07 -11.49 1.61
C ALA A 74 7.67 -11.32 2.20
N ASN A 75 7.05 -12.43 2.64
CA ASN A 75 5.70 -12.44 3.22
C ASN A 75 5.69 -12.83 4.72
N GLY A 76 6.82 -12.69 5.41
CA GLY A 76 6.91 -12.99 6.84
C GLY A 76 6.92 -14.49 7.18
N GLY A 77 7.19 -15.34 6.20
CA GLY A 77 7.11 -16.81 6.33
C GLY A 77 8.31 -17.47 7.00
N LEU A 78 9.33 -16.73 7.47
CA LEU A 78 10.50 -17.29 8.12
C LEU A 78 10.14 -17.96 9.46
N GLU A 79 10.96 -18.91 9.90
CA GLU A 79 10.88 -19.42 11.25
C GLU A 79 11.04 -18.30 12.30
N LEU A 80 10.27 -18.37 13.36
CA LEU A 80 10.44 -17.45 14.51
C LEU A 80 11.75 -17.71 15.27
N PHE A 81 12.10 -19.00 15.41
CA PHE A 81 13.35 -19.48 15.99
C PHE A 81 13.77 -20.78 15.31
N PRO A 82 15.02 -21.21 15.40
CA PRO A 82 15.48 -22.45 14.78
C PRO A 82 14.60 -23.64 15.18
N GLY A 83 14.02 -24.32 14.18
CA GLY A 83 13.20 -25.51 14.39
C GLY A 83 11.71 -25.26 14.70
N THR A 84 11.24 -24.02 14.67
CA THR A 84 9.80 -23.72 14.87
C THR A 84 8.97 -23.94 13.59
N GLY A 85 9.62 -24.15 12.47
CA GLY A 85 8.99 -24.33 11.15
C GLY A 85 8.61 -23.03 10.48
N CYS A 86 8.37 -23.11 9.17
CA CYS A 86 7.99 -21.97 8.35
C CYS A 86 6.63 -21.40 8.80
N GLN A 87 6.52 -20.08 8.86
CA GLN A 87 5.25 -19.40 9.16
C GLN A 87 4.36 -19.35 7.92
N GLU A 88 4.95 -19.19 6.73
CA GLU A 88 4.23 -19.17 5.48
C GLU A 88 5.06 -19.70 4.32
N ASN A 89 4.39 -20.43 3.43
CA ASN A 89 4.93 -20.86 2.15
C ASN A 89 4.11 -20.22 1.03
N THR A 90 4.76 -19.84 -0.06
CA THR A 90 4.08 -19.27 -1.22
C THR A 90 4.21 -20.18 -2.43
N LYS A 91 3.07 -20.42 -3.12
CA LYS A 91 3.02 -21.14 -4.39
C LYS A 91 2.42 -20.23 -5.45
N ARG A 92 3.05 -20.15 -6.62
CA ARG A 92 2.54 -19.39 -7.78
C ARG A 92 2.54 -20.29 -9.01
N ASN A 93 1.50 -20.20 -9.83
CA ASN A 93 1.33 -21.01 -11.03
C ASN A 93 0.81 -20.19 -12.22
N PRO A 94 1.63 -19.27 -12.76
CA PRO A 94 1.25 -18.50 -13.93
C PRO A 94 1.10 -19.40 -15.16
N LYS A 95 0.06 -19.14 -15.96
CA LYS A 95 -0.19 -19.79 -17.25
C LYS A 95 -0.59 -18.72 -18.25
N ASN A 96 -0.02 -18.81 -19.44
CA ASN A 96 -0.34 -17.89 -20.53
C ASN A 96 -0.45 -18.66 -21.85
N MET A 97 -1.46 -18.32 -22.64
CA MET A 97 -1.64 -18.83 -23.99
C MET A 97 -1.94 -17.65 -24.91
N ALA A 98 -1.34 -17.63 -26.06
CA ALA A 98 -1.65 -16.68 -27.12
C ALA A 98 -1.65 -17.40 -28.48
N PHE A 99 -2.71 -17.15 -29.24
CA PHE A 99 -2.81 -17.50 -30.65
C PHE A 99 -2.94 -16.21 -31.41
N ASN A 100 -2.11 -16.02 -32.44
CA ASN A 100 -2.13 -14.83 -33.29
C ASN A 100 -2.29 -15.28 -34.74
N TRP A 101 -3.17 -14.63 -35.46
CA TRP A 101 -3.32 -14.77 -36.91
C TRP A 101 -3.17 -13.39 -37.54
N ARG A 102 -2.16 -13.24 -38.40
CA ARG A 102 -1.95 -12.06 -39.23
C ARG A 102 -2.31 -12.37 -40.66
N TRP A 103 -3.22 -11.58 -41.21
CA TRP A 103 -3.69 -11.66 -42.55
C TRP A 103 -3.38 -10.37 -43.35
N ASN A 104 -2.59 -10.51 -44.41
CA ASN A 104 -2.19 -9.43 -45.34
C ASN A 104 -2.80 -9.66 -46.70
N PRO A 105 -4.12 -9.42 -46.91
CA PRO A 105 -4.76 -9.66 -48.22
C PRO A 105 -4.16 -8.82 -49.33
N THR A 106 -3.73 -7.61 -49.01
CA THR A 106 -3.03 -6.71 -49.91
C THR A 106 -1.85 -6.03 -49.23
N PRO A 107 -0.88 -5.42 -49.96
CA PRO A 107 0.21 -4.67 -49.32
C PRO A 107 -0.25 -3.48 -48.47
N ARG A 108 -1.50 -3.03 -48.62
CA ARG A 108 -2.08 -1.88 -47.90
C ARG A 108 -3.02 -2.25 -46.74
N LEU A 109 -3.40 -3.51 -46.67
CA LEU A 109 -4.36 -3.98 -45.66
C LEU A 109 -3.75 -5.10 -44.84
N THR A 110 -3.69 -4.91 -43.54
CA THR A 110 -3.29 -5.93 -42.56
C THR A 110 -4.37 -6.08 -41.51
N ASN A 111 -4.78 -7.31 -41.25
CA ASN A 111 -5.57 -7.63 -40.06
C ASN A 111 -4.75 -8.54 -39.16
N GLU A 112 -4.85 -8.31 -37.85
CA GLU A 112 -4.22 -9.11 -36.82
C GLU A 112 -5.25 -9.47 -35.75
N ALA A 113 -5.61 -10.75 -35.68
CA ALA A 113 -6.48 -11.29 -34.66
C ALA A 113 -5.66 -12.05 -33.61
N VAL A 114 -5.87 -11.73 -32.34
CA VAL A 114 -5.20 -12.41 -31.21
C VAL A 114 -6.26 -12.94 -30.28
N PHE A 115 -6.14 -14.23 -29.95
CA PHE A 115 -6.86 -14.85 -28.86
C PHE A 115 -5.87 -15.20 -27.75
N GLY A 116 -6.18 -14.80 -26.52
CA GLY A 116 -5.32 -14.97 -25.36
C GLY A 116 -6.05 -15.51 -24.14
N LEU A 117 -5.30 -16.28 -23.35
CA LEU A 117 -5.67 -16.64 -22.00
C LEU A 117 -4.49 -16.26 -21.09
N ASN A 118 -4.77 -15.53 -20.04
CA ASN A 118 -3.85 -15.33 -18.94
C ASN A 118 -4.47 -15.84 -17.65
N GLN A 119 -3.78 -16.73 -16.96
CA GLN A 119 -4.15 -17.19 -15.64
C GLN A 119 -2.97 -16.96 -14.70
N PHE A 120 -3.21 -16.29 -13.59
CA PHE A 120 -2.27 -16.17 -12.49
C PHE A 120 -2.94 -16.65 -11.21
N GLY A 121 -2.37 -17.68 -10.61
CA GLY A 121 -2.81 -18.19 -9.31
C GLY A 121 -1.68 -18.12 -8.30
N PHE A 122 -2.03 -17.84 -7.06
CA PHE A 122 -1.11 -17.96 -5.92
C PHE A 122 -1.84 -18.50 -4.70
N ILE A 123 -1.08 -19.11 -3.82
CA ILE A 123 -1.51 -19.60 -2.53
C ILE A 123 -0.46 -19.16 -1.52
N PHE A 124 -0.87 -18.43 -0.51
CA PHE A 124 -0.15 -18.24 0.72
C PHE A 124 -0.63 -19.32 1.69
N ASP A 125 0.22 -20.30 1.91
CA ASP A 125 -0.11 -21.52 2.63
C ASP A 125 0.51 -21.43 4.02
N GLN A 126 -0.32 -21.07 5.01
CA GLN A 126 0.11 -21.07 6.40
C GLN A 126 -0.10 -22.46 6.98
N PRO A 127 0.87 -23.01 7.74
CA PRO A 127 0.70 -24.29 8.37
C PRO A 127 -0.49 -24.26 9.31
N PRO A 128 -1.46 -25.19 9.22
CA PRO A 128 -2.65 -25.21 10.09
C PRO A 128 -2.34 -25.64 11.54
N ALA A 129 -1.09 -25.62 11.94
CA ALA A 129 -0.65 -26.07 13.22
C ALA A 129 -1.18 -25.15 14.32
N GLY A 130 -2.15 -25.64 15.09
CA GLY A 130 -2.57 -25.01 16.30
C GLY A 130 -3.85 -24.20 16.23
N LEU A 131 -4.73 -24.39 15.24
CA LEU A 131 -6.05 -23.74 15.18
C LEU A 131 -6.93 -24.06 16.41
N ASP A 132 -6.68 -25.18 17.07
CA ASP A 132 -7.27 -25.60 18.35
C ASP A 132 -6.47 -25.16 19.58
N LYS A 133 -5.41 -24.38 19.41
CA LYS A 133 -4.57 -23.82 20.48
C LYS A 133 -4.79 -22.31 20.60
N LEU A 134 -4.31 -21.79 21.73
CA LEU A 134 -4.27 -20.36 21.94
C LEU A 134 -3.01 -19.78 21.29
N SER A 135 -3.14 -18.68 20.57
CA SER A 135 -2.02 -17.85 20.16
C SER A 135 -1.92 -16.62 21.06
N PHE A 136 -0.71 -16.12 21.28
CA PHE A 136 -0.45 -15.02 22.20
C PHE A 136 0.04 -13.80 21.43
N VAL A 137 -0.69 -12.71 21.52
CA VAL A 137 -0.46 -11.50 20.72
C VAL A 137 -0.16 -10.31 21.64
N GLY A 138 0.73 -9.44 21.18
CA GLY A 138 0.93 -8.13 21.82
C GLY A 138 1.70 -8.17 23.16
N TYR A 139 2.57 -9.13 23.38
CA TYR A 139 3.41 -9.15 24.58
C TYR A 139 4.83 -8.58 24.32
N PRO A 140 5.51 -8.11 25.40
CA PRO A 140 6.78 -7.38 25.27
C PRO A 140 7.96 -8.23 24.83
N THR A 141 7.90 -9.55 24.98
CA THR A 141 8.91 -10.50 24.54
C THR A 141 8.29 -11.49 23.55
N THR A 142 9.07 -12.02 22.62
CA THR A 142 8.59 -13.02 21.64
C THR A 142 9.00 -14.41 22.10
N PRO A 143 8.22 -15.09 23.00
CA PRO A 143 8.51 -16.48 23.36
C PRO A 143 8.20 -17.38 22.17
N VAL A 144 8.66 -18.63 22.22
CA VAL A 144 8.26 -19.68 21.28
C VAL A 144 6.82 -20.07 21.57
N ALA A 145 5.88 -19.24 21.11
CA ALA A 145 4.46 -19.45 21.23
C ALA A 145 3.87 -19.98 19.92
N VAL A 146 2.64 -20.45 19.95
CA VAL A 146 1.87 -20.66 18.73
C VAL A 146 1.60 -19.29 18.11
N PRO A 147 2.13 -19.01 16.91
CA PRO A 147 1.89 -17.72 16.28
C PRO A 147 0.41 -17.57 15.91
N ALA A 148 -0.05 -16.34 15.87
CA ALA A 148 -1.35 -16.05 15.28
C ALA A 148 -1.34 -16.51 13.81
N ALA A 149 -2.30 -17.31 13.42
CA ALA A 149 -2.36 -17.89 12.07
C ALA A 149 -3.78 -17.85 11.51
N ASP A 150 -3.87 -17.72 10.22
CA ASP A 150 -5.10 -17.94 9.46
C ASP A 150 -5.02 -19.23 8.62
N PHE A 151 -5.97 -19.48 7.75
CA PHE A 151 -5.95 -20.62 6.82
C PHE A 151 -5.11 -20.36 5.57
N GLY A 152 -4.37 -19.25 5.55
CA GLY A 152 -3.74 -18.74 4.36
C GLY A 152 -4.76 -18.12 3.41
N ASN A 153 -4.29 -17.72 2.25
CA ASN A 153 -5.10 -17.08 1.22
C ASN A 153 -4.78 -17.68 -0.13
N SER A 154 -5.79 -17.88 -0.97
CA SER A 154 -5.57 -18.27 -2.35
C SER A 154 -6.32 -17.36 -3.29
N ARG A 155 -5.73 -17.11 -4.46
CA ARG A 155 -6.37 -16.36 -5.52
C ARG A 155 -5.99 -16.92 -6.88
N THR A 156 -6.97 -17.02 -7.77
CA THR A 156 -6.75 -17.31 -9.19
C THR A 156 -7.48 -16.28 -10.03
N LEU A 157 -6.73 -15.54 -10.81
CA LEU A 157 -7.23 -14.58 -11.79
C LEU A 157 -7.14 -15.19 -13.17
N LYS A 158 -8.27 -15.29 -13.89
CA LYS A 158 -8.34 -15.76 -15.27
C LYS A 158 -8.84 -14.62 -16.16
N THR A 159 -8.14 -14.36 -17.24
CA THR A 159 -8.56 -13.38 -18.24
C THR A 159 -8.49 -14.00 -19.62
N TRP A 160 -9.65 -14.12 -20.26
CA TRP A 160 -9.77 -14.39 -21.68
C TRP A 160 -9.75 -13.08 -22.42
N GLN A 161 -9.03 -13.04 -23.53
CA GLN A 161 -8.88 -11.82 -24.31
C GLN A 161 -8.98 -12.11 -25.78
N VAL A 162 -9.75 -11.29 -26.47
CA VAL A 162 -9.82 -11.27 -27.94
C VAL A 162 -9.44 -9.87 -28.40
N VAL A 163 -8.44 -9.77 -29.25
CA VAL A 163 -8.00 -8.51 -29.83
C VAL A 163 -8.07 -8.66 -31.34
N ASP A 164 -8.65 -7.68 -32.01
CA ASP A 164 -8.61 -7.56 -33.48
C ASP A 164 -8.13 -6.18 -33.87
N ASN A 165 -7.14 -6.11 -34.75
CA ASN A 165 -6.54 -4.87 -35.23
C ASN A 165 -6.52 -4.88 -36.77
N LEU A 166 -7.25 -3.97 -37.37
CA LEU A 166 -7.25 -3.72 -38.80
C LEU A 166 -6.44 -2.45 -39.12
N ALA A 167 -5.43 -2.56 -39.93
CA ALA A 167 -4.63 -1.44 -40.42
C ALA A 167 -4.80 -1.29 -41.95
N TYR A 168 -5.13 -0.10 -42.40
CA TYR A 168 -5.34 0.21 -43.80
C TYR A 168 -4.62 1.47 -44.23
N GLN A 169 -3.74 1.34 -45.24
CA GLN A 169 -2.98 2.46 -45.81
C GLN A 169 -3.69 2.97 -47.08
N VAL A 170 -4.12 4.22 -47.03
CA VAL A 170 -4.78 4.87 -48.17
C VAL A 170 -4.22 6.27 -48.38
N GLY A 171 -3.46 6.45 -49.46
CA GLY A 171 -2.80 7.73 -49.76
C GLY A 171 -1.86 8.15 -48.62
N SER A 172 -2.11 9.34 -48.06
CA SER A 172 -1.36 9.89 -46.92
C SER A 172 -1.87 9.45 -45.55
N HIS A 173 -2.92 8.62 -45.50
CA HIS A 173 -3.59 8.18 -44.27
C HIS A 173 -3.22 6.75 -43.90
N ALA A 174 -2.88 6.51 -42.64
CA ALA A 174 -2.70 5.20 -42.05
C ALA A 174 -3.81 4.95 -40.98
N LEU A 175 -4.92 4.39 -41.48
CA LEU A 175 -6.10 4.11 -40.65
C LEU A 175 -5.90 2.84 -39.83
N LYS A 176 -6.30 2.88 -38.57
CA LYS A 176 -6.32 1.70 -37.69
C LYS A 176 -7.66 1.64 -36.95
N PHE A 177 -8.22 0.47 -36.95
CA PHE A 177 -9.45 0.15 -36.20
C PHE A 177 -9.22 -1.10 -35.38
N GLY A 178 -9.89 -1.24 -34.28
CA GLY A 178 -9.79 -2.49 -33.55
C GLY A 178 -10.68 -2.59 -32.33
N THR A 179 -10.64 -3.76 -31.77
CA THR A 179 -11.35 -4.11 -30.54
C THR A 179 -10.44 -4.87 -29.58
N ASN A 180 -10.71 -4.73 -28.31
CA ASN A 180 -10.07 -5.51 -27.26
C ASN A 180 -11.13 -5.91 -26.23
N LEU A 181 -11.55 -7.16 -26.31
CA LEU A 181 -12.57 -7.74 -25.44
C LEU A 181 -11.88 -8.56 -24.35
N ARG A 182 -12.21 -8.29 -23.11
CA ARG A 182 -11.66 -9.01 -21.95
C ARG A 182 -12.78 -9.55 -21.08
N LEU A 183 -12.71 -10.84 -20.77
CA LEU A 183 -13.60 -11.53 -19.86
C LEU A 183 -12.77 -11.99 -18.66
N GLY A 184 -12.95 -11.33 -17.54
CA GLY A 184 -12.20 -11.57 -16.32
C GLY A 184 -12.98 -12.37 -15.29
N ARG A 185 -12.30 -13.30 -14.63
CA ARG A 185 -12.84 -14.05 -13.50
C ARG A 185 -11.82 -14.15 -12.39
N GLU A 186 -12.26 -13.87 -11.18
CA GLU A 186 -11.50 -14.05 -9.95
C GLU A 186 -12.12 -15.19 -9.14
N ILE A 187 -11.27 -16.08 -8.66
CA ILE A 187 -11.61 -17.12 -7.69
C ILE A 187 -10.67 -16.89 -6.51
N ASP A 188 -11.22 -16.54 -5.37
CA ASP A 188 -10.49 -16.17 -4.16
C ASP A 188 -10.99 -17.00 -2.98
N ALA A 189 -10.13 -17.24 -1.99
CA ALA A 189 -10.50 -17.83 -0.72
C ALA A 189 -9.67 -17.16 0.39
N ARG A 190 -10.36 -16.64 1.38
CA ARG A 190 -9.78 -15.88 2.48
C ARG A 190 -9.77 -16.67 3.77
N GLY A 191 -8.61 -16.66 4.45
CA GLY A 191 -8.41 -17.34 5.73
C GLY A 191 -8.47 -16.40 6.93
N SER A 192 -8.03 -15.13 6.77
CA SER A 192 -8.28 -14.07 7.74
C SER A 192 -9.70 -13.54 7.54
N ILE A 193 -10.52 -13.59 8.58
CA ILE A 193 -11.97 -13.37 8.51
C ILE A 193 -12.36 -12.22 9.43
N ALA A 194 -13.08 -11.24 8.91
CA ALA A 194 -13.51 -10.04 9.64
C ALA A 194 -12.35 -9.26 10.30
N GLY A 195 -11.13 -9.40 9.76
CA GLY A 195 -9.93 -8.79 10.34
C GLY A 195 -9.29 -9.59 11.48
N TYR A 196 -9.80 -10.78 11.78
CA TYR A 196 -9.30 -11.67 12.82
C TYR A 196 -8.66 -12.93 12.22
N ASN A 197 -7.74 -13.54 12.97
CA ASN A 197 -7.10 -14.80 12.60
C ASN A 197 -8.02 -16.02 12.83
N ALA A 198 -7.63 -17.13 12.25
CA ALA A 198 -8.30 -18.43 12.46
C ALA A 198 -7.97 -19.06 13.82
N THR A 199 -6.81 -18.70 14.43
CA THR A 199 -6.44 -19.04 15.80
C THR A 199 -7.28 -18.26 16.80
N THR A 200 -7.37 -18.80 18.04
CA THR A 200 -7.88 -18.02 19.16
C THR A 200 -6.77 -17.15 19.71
N ASP A 201 -6.82 -15.88 19.42
CA ASP A 201 -5.80 -14.91 19.79
C ASP A 201 -6.08 -14.35 21.18
N VAL A 202 -5.09 -14.40 22.06
CA VAL A 202 -5.15 -13.89 23.42
C VAL A 202 -4.25 -12.67 23.55
N TYR A 203 -4.84 -11.57 23.99
CA TYR A 203 -4.14 -10.34 24.34
C TYR A 203 -4.09 -10.19 25.85
N PHE A 204 -2.97 -9.72 26.38
CA PHE A 204 -2.83 -9.52 27.81
C PHE A 204 -3.34 -8.16 28.25
N ASN A 205 -3.80 -8.07 29.50
CA ASN A 205 -4.33 -6.84 30.05
C ASN A 205 -3.24 -5.75 30.14
N ALA A 206 -3.60 -4.51 29.99
CA ALA A 206 -2.70 -3.35 30.10
C ALA A 206 -2.87 -2.59 31.43
N ASP A 207 -3.92 -2.87 32.19
CA ASP A 207 -4.17 -2.25 33.49
C ASP A 207 -3.51 -3.03 34.64
N ILE A 208 -2.98 -2.32 35.59
CA ILE A 208 -2.43 -2.92 36.82
C ILE A 208 -2.52 -1.90 37.96
N ASN A 209 -2.72 -2.42 39.16
CA ASN A 209 -2.61 -1.59 40.37
C ASN A 209 -1.13 -1.34 40.66
N ASN A 210 -0.66 -0.16 40.34
CA ASN A 210 0.74 0.25 40.48
C ASN A 210 1.24 0.08 41.93
N ALA A 211 0.40 0.36 42.95
CA ALA A 211 0.77 0.24 44.34
C ALA A 211 0.99 -1.22 44.77
N ALA A 212 0.21 -2.17 44.22
CA ALA A 212 0.36 -3.59 44.52
C ALA A 212 1.68 -4.20 44.02
N PHE A 213 2.31 -3.56 43.02
CA PHE A 213 3.58 -3.99 42.42
C PHE A 213 4.74 -3.05 42.71
N ASN A 214 4.57 -2.10 43.65
CA ASN A 214 5.60 -1.13 44.04
C ASN A 214 6.23 -0.39 42.86
N ILE A 215 5.42 -0.05 41.84
CA ILE A 215 5.89 0.66 40.65
C ILE A 215 6.32 2.07 41.06
N PRO A 216 7.58 2.48 40.80
CA PRO A 216 8.08 3.78 41.20
C PRO A 216 7.25 4.92 40.58
N SER A 217 6.91 5.93 41.35
CA SER A 217 6.20 7.12 40.87
C SER A 217 7.04 7.94 39.87
N SER A 218 8.35 7.72 39.85
CA SER A 218 9.30 8.37 38.94
C SER A 218 9.36 7.71 37.54
N ILE A 219 8.68 6.57 37.34
CA ILE A 219 8.65 5.91 36.02
C ILE A 219 8.01 6.82 34.97
N ASN A 220 8.56 6.83 33.78
CA ASN A 220 7.97 7.58 32.67
C ASN A 220 6.60 7.00 32.30
N ALA A 221 5.55 7.75 32.67
CA ALA A 221 4.17 7.31 32.50
C ALA A 221 3.73 7.14 31.03
N ALA A 222 4.41 7.81 30.09
CA ALA A 222 4.06 7.76 28.68
C ALA A 222 4.74 6.61 27.94
N ASN A 223 5.96 6.25 28.32
CA ASN A 223 6.78 5.30 27.55
C ASN A 223 7.03 4.01 28.30
N ASP A 224 7.44 4.06 29.57
CA ASP A 224 7.95 2.89 30.27
C ASP A 224 6.88 2.19 31.11
N LEU A 225 5.94 2.96 31.69
CA LEU A 225 4.88 2.39 32.50
C LEU A 225 3.97 1.42 31.75
N PRO A 226 3.48 1.73 30.51
CA PRO A 226 2.66 0.79 29.76
C PRO A 226 3.40 -0.52 29.43
N ALA A 227 4.67 -0.43 29.08
CA ALA A 227 5.49 -1.61 28.77
C ALA A 227 5.72 -2.47 30.02
N LEU A 228 5.98 -1.86 31.17
CA LEU A 228 6.12 -2.59 32.43
C LEU A 228 4.80 -3.24 32.86
N GLN A 229 3.68 -2.53 32.75
CA GLN A 229 2.34 -3.06 33.06
C GLN A 229 1.97 -4.24 32.15
N ALA A 230 2.24 -4.13 30.84
CA ALA A 230 2.03 -5.23 29.90
C ALA A 230 2.91 -6.44 30.25
N SER A 231 4.18 -6.22 30.62
CA SER A 231 5.11 -7.29 31.01
C SER A 231 4.62 -8.03 32.26
N ILE A 232 4.17 -7.29 33.28
CA ILE A 232 3.64 -7.88 34.52
C ILE A 232 2.37 -8.66 34.21
N ASN A 233 1.42 -8.12 33.45
CA ASN A 233 0.20 -8.79 33.07
C ASN A 233 0.47 -10.07 32.26
N PHE A 234 1.42 -10.03 31.33
CA PHE A 234 1.88 -11.22 30.63
C PHE A 234 2.41 -12.29 31.57
N LEU A 235 3.34 -11.94 32.46
CA LEU A 235 3.93 -12.89 33.43
C LEU A 235 2.89 -13.50 34.37
N LEU A 236 1.85 -12.76 34.71
CA LEU A 236 0.74 -13.24 35.56
C LEU A 236 -0.35 -13.99 34.78
N GLY A 237 -0.25 -14.03 33.43
CA GLY A 237 -1.27 -14.61 32.55
C GLY A 237 -2.62 -13.89 32.62
N ARG A 238 -2.66 -12.56 32.89
CA ARG A 238 -3.89 -11.78 32.96
C ARG A 238 -4.36 -11.43 31.55
N VAL A 239 -5.49 -12.00 31.16
CA VAL A 239 -6.05 -11.83 29.80
C VAL A 239 -6.87 -10.55 29.73
N GLY A 240 -6.63 -9.73 28.71
CA GLY A 240 -7.37 -8.51 28.44
C GLY A 240 -8.42 -8.66 27.36
N GLU A 241 -8.15 -9.49 26.36
CA GLU A 241 -9.02 -9.66 25.19
C GLU A 241 -8.79 -11.03 24.55
N VAL A 242 -9.86 -11.59 23.97
CA VAL A 242 -9.80 -12.83 23.21
C VAL A 242 -10.50 -12.61 21.87
N GLN A 243 -9.80 -12.92 20.77
CA GLN A 243 -10.31 -12.71 19.40
C GLN A 243 -10.25 -13.98 18.57
N ARG A 244 -11.19 -14.13 17.63
CA ARG A 244 -11.18 -15.17 16.59
C ARG A 244 -12.11 -14.85 15.43
N GLY A 245 -11.72 -15.23 14.19
CA GLY A 245 -12.53 -15.07 12.98
C GLY A 245 -13.25 -16.36 12.57
N PHE A 246 -14.50 -16.25 12.09
CA PHE A 246 -15.31 -17.35 11.57
C PHE A 246 -16.00 -16.95 10.26
N ALA A 247 -16.07 -17.88 9.31
CA ALA A 247 -16.76 -17.72 8.05
C ALA A 247 -18.08 -18.47 8.00
N ALA A 248 -19.07 -17.96 7.26
CA ALA A 248 -20.29 -18.68 6.87
C ALA A 248 -20.34 -18.75 5.34
N PRO A 249 -19.62 -19.70 4.70
CA PRO A 249 -19.47 -19.76 3.25
C PRO A 249 -20.78 -19.90 2.49
N ASP A 250 -21.76 -20.55 3.08
CA ASP A 250 -23.10 -20.75 2.53
C ASP A 250 -24.16 -19.77 3.12
N GLY A 251 -23.73 -18.86 4.01
CA GLY A 251 -24.64 -17.94 4.70
C GLY A 251 -25.59 -18.60 5.71
N ARG A 252 -25.36 -19.87 6.09
CA ARG A 252 -26.26 -20.64 6.96
C ARG A 252 -25.70 -20.94 8.34
N LYS A 253 -24.38 -21.21 8.40
CA LYS A 253 -23.71 -21.58 9.66
C LYS A 253 -22.27 -21.10 9.66
N PHE A 254 -21.83 -20.58 10.80
CA PHE A 254 -20.42 -20.24 11.00
C PHE A 254 -19.57 -21.47 11.22
N VAL A 255 -18.44 -21.50 10.55
CA VAL A 255 -17.45 -22.58 10.61
C VAL A 255 -16.04 -21.98 10.72
N THR A 256 -15.12 -22.80 11.20
CA THR A 256 -13.69 -22.53 11.09
C THR A 256 -13.24 -22.94 9.71
N GLY A 257 -12.88 -21.99 8.84
CA GLY A 257 -12.51 -22.29 7.47
C GLY A 257 -12.39 -21.06 6.58
N LEU A 258 -12.09 -21.29 5.31
CA LEU A 258 -11.94 -20.24 4.30
C LEU A 258 -13.28 -19.61 3.91
N LEU A 259 -13.26 -18.33 3.64
CA LEU A 259 -14.37 -17.64 2.97
C LEU A 259 -14.12 -17.63 1.45
N PRO A 260 -14.87 -18.46 0.66
CA PRO A 260 -14.72 -18.48 -0.78
C PRO A 260 -15.44 -17.29 -1.42
N TYR A 261 -14.84 -16.76 -2.47
CA TYR A 261 -15.39 -15.68 -3.28
C TYR A 261 -15.10 -15.91 -4.75
N THR A 262 -16.10 -15.73 -5.60
CA THR A 262 -15.96 -15.76 -7.06
C THR A 262 -16.63 -14.56 -7.66
N ALA A 263 -15.91 -13.82 -8.49
CA ALA A 263 -16.44 -12.66 -9.21
C ALA A 263 -16.00 -12.64 -10.66
N HIS A 264 -16.73 -11.89 -11.46
CA HIS A 264 -16.37 -11.63 -12.84
C HIS A 264 -16.54 -10.15 -13.18
N TRP A 265 -15.79 -9.71 -14.20
CA TRP A 265 -15.89 -8.38 -14.80
C TRP A 265 -15.54 -8.48 -16.27
N ASN A 266 -16.19 -7.67 -17.08
CA ASN A 266 -15.96 -7.64 -18.53
C ASN A 266 -15.58 -6.24 -18.97
N GLU A 267 -14.70 -6.16 -19.96
CA GLU A 267 -14.29 -4.90 -20.59
C GLU A 267 -14.41 -5.07 -22.10
N TYR A 268 -14.99 -4.08 -22.76
CA TYR A 268 -15.19 -4.06 -24.21
C TYR A 268 -14.67 -2.73 -24.75
N ASP A 269 -13.51 -2.76 -25.40
CA ASP A 269 -12.86 -1.58 -25.93
C ASP A 269 -12.88 -1.60 -27.45
N PHE A 270 -13.21 -0.45 -28.03
CA PHE A 270 -13.21 -0.21 -29.47
C PHE A 270 -12.39 1.04 -29.75
N TYR A 271 -11.67 1.06 -30.87
CA TYR A 271 -10.93 2.25 -31.25
C TYR A 271 -10.87 2.46 -32.76
N ALA A 272 -10.72 3.73 -33.15
CA ALA A 272 -10.41 4.18 -34.48
C ALA A 272 -9.31 5.25 -34.42
N GLN A 273 -8.31 5.15 -35.30
CA GLN A 273 -7.18 6.07 -35.33
C GLN A 273 -6.76 6.33 -36.76
N ASP A 274 -6.36 7.56 -37.06
CA ASP A 274 -5.70 7.96 -38.30
C ASP A 274 -4.36 8.62 -38.01
N SER A 275 -3.31 8.16 -38.68
CA SER A 275 -2.01 8.84 -38.74
C SER A 275 -1.90 9.47 -40.12
N TRP A 276 -2.22 10.76 -40.22
CA TRP A 276 -2.28 11.52 -41.47
C TRP A 276 -0.97 12.26 -41.74
N LYS A 277 -0.26 11.87 -42.78
CA LYS A 277 0.90 12.63 -43.33
C LYS A 277 0.43 13.82 -44.13
N VAL A 278 0.18 14.95 -43.44
CA VAL A 278 -0.29 16.21 -44.07
C VAL A 278 0.75 16.75 -45.05
N ARG A 279 2.04 16.62 -44.65
CA ARG A 279 3.21 16.97 -45.49
C ARG A 279 4.32 15.93 -45.23
N ARG A 280 5.38 15.96 -46.06
CA ARG A 280 6.53 15.05 -45.89
C ARG A 280 7.18 15.16 -44.50
N ASN A 281 7.09 16.35 -43.90
CA ASN A 281 7.70 16.66 -42.60
C ASN A 281 6.68 16.92 -41.47
N LEU A 282 5.38 16.65 -41.71
CA LEU A 282 4.32 16.85 -40.71
C LEU A 282 3.35 15.66 -40.72
N THR A 283 3.23 15.01 -39.62
CA THR A 283 2.22 13.96 -39.33
C THR A 283 1.28 14.44 -38.22
N ILE A 284 -0.01 14.23 -38.40
CA ILE A 284 -1.05 14.43 -37.37
C ILE A 284 -1.65 13.08 -37.04
N ASP A 285 -1.74 12.77 -35.75
CA ASP A 285 -2.39 11.58 -35.22
C ASP A 285 -3.72 11.96 -34.57
N LEU A 286 -4.81 11.33 -35.03
CA LEU A 286 -6.15 11.50 -34.49
C LEU A 286 -6.68 10.13 -34.06
N GLY A 287 -7.24 10.03 -32.87
CA GLY A 287 -7.77 8.75 -32.37
C GLY A 287 -8.95 8.95 -31.45
N LEU A 288 -9.83 7.97 -31.44
CA LEU A 288 -10.90 7.84 -30.48
C LEU A 288 -10.94 6.39 -29.97
N ARG A 289 -10.95 6.22 -28.66
CA ARG A 289 -11.16 4.95 -28.00
C ARG A 289 -12.44 5.00 -27.18
N TRP A 290 -13.27 4.00 -27.29
CA TRP A 290 -14.46 3.83 -26.48
C TRP A 290 -14.27 2.60 -25.57
N GLU A 291 -14.25 2.83 -24.26
CA GLU A 291 -13.99 1.80 -23.26
C GLU A 291 -15.26 1.54 -22.44
N ILE A 292 -15.88 0.40 -22.64
CA ILE A 292 -17.03 -0.04 -21.86
C ILE A 292 -16.48 -0.92 -20.71
N LYS A 293 -16.62 -0.44 -19.49
CA LYS A 293 -16.14 -1.13 -18.30
C LYS A 293 -17.31 -1.57 -17.43
N MET A 294 -17.45 -2.88 -17.27
CA MET A 294 -18.47 -3.44 -16.39
C MET A 294 -17.95 -3.45 -14.95
N ALA A 295 -18.79 -3.07 -14.03
CA ALA A 295 -18.49 -3.20 -12.60
C ALA A 295 -18.38 -4.68 -12.22
N PRO A 296 -17.45 -5.03 -11.31
CA PRO A 296 -17.38 -6.40 -10.79
C PRO A 296 -18.68 -6.84 -10.16
N SER A 297 -19.03 -8.11 -10.38
CA SER A 297 -20.18 -8.76 -9.74
C SER A 297 -19.77 -10.11 -9.18
N SER A 298 -20.32 -10.45 -8.02
CA SER A 298 -20.06 -11.74 -7.39
C SER A 298 -20.98 -12.83 -7.93
N ASP A 299 -20.45 -14.07 -8.05
CA ASP A 299 -21.20 -15.24 -8.49
C ASP A 299 -21.88 -16.00 -7.35
N ASN A 300 -21.30 -15.94 -6.16
CA ASN A 300 -21.66 -16.83 -5.05
C ASN A 300 -22.04 -16.13 -3.75
N VAL A 301 -21.82 -14.82 -3.64
CA VAL A 301 -22.23 -14.02 -2.47
C VAL A 301 -22.96 -12.76 -2.92
N MET A 302 -23.86 -12.27 -2.09
CA MET A 302 -24.47 -10.97 -2.34
C MET A 302 -23.41 -9.87 -2.16
N SER A 303 -23.33 -8.95 -3.10
CA SER A 303 -22.16 -8.10 -3.26
C SER A 303 -22.35 -6.66 -2.77
N ARG A 304 -23.57 -6.25 -2.48
CA ARG A 304 -23.86 -4.88 -2.03
C ARG A 304 -25.05 -4.84 -1.08
N PRO A 305 -25.14 -3.82 -0.19
CA PRO A 305 -26.34 -3.60 0.59
C PRO A 305 -27.50 -3.14 -0.33
N ASN A 306 -28.74 -3.42 0.09
CA ASN A 306 -29.93 -2.98 -0.62
C ASN A 306 -30.13 -1.46 -0.60
N GLN A 307 -29.50 -0.77 0.35
CA GLN A 307 -29.52 0.69 0.48
C GLN A 307 -28.08 1.23 0.56
N PRO A 308 -27.80 2.42 0.00
CA PRO A 308 -26.49 3.04 0.11
C PRO A 308 -26.13 3.31 1.58
N LEU A 309 -24.90 2.97 1.95
CA LEU A 309 -24.28 3.31 3.26
C LEU A 309 -23.22 4.41 3.06
N VAL A 310 -23.53 5.41 2.26
CA VAL A 310 -22.69 6.57 2.04
C VAL A 310 -23.06 7.69 3.01
N PHE A 311 -22.13 8.58 3.28
CA PHE A 311 -22.38 9.72 4.14
C PHE A 311 -23.57 10.54 3.63
N GLY A 312 -24.45 10.97 4.56
CA GLY A 312 -25.67 11.72 4.25
C GLY A 312 -26.89 10.85 3.94
N ALA A 313 -26.73 9.53 3.76
CA ALA A 313 -27.85 8.62 3.70
C ALA A 313 -28.47 8.44 5.10
N ALA A 314 -29.80 8.19 5.17
CA ALA A 314 -30.44 7.86 6.43
C ALA A 314 -29.84 6.57 7.02
N PRO A 315 -29.54 6.53 8.33
CA PRO A 315 -29.04 5.30 8.94
C PRO A 315 -30.14 4.23 8.89
N THR A 316 -29.73 3.01 8.54
CA THR A 316 -30.64 1.87 8.52
C THR A 316 -30.25 0.89 9.64
N ASN A 317 -31.25 0.19 10.21
CA ASN A 317 -31.02 -0.89 11.17
C ASN A 317 -30.80 -2.25 10.46
N SER A 318 -30.59 -2.25 9.15
CA SER A 318 -30.49 -3.44 8.34
C SER A 318 -29.50 -3.22 7.21
N ALA A 319 -28.61 -4.16 7.05
CA ALA A 319 -27.71 -4.28 5.89
C ALA A 319 -28.10 -5.53 5.10
N GLN A 320 -29.27 -5.50 4.47
CA GLN A 320 -29.69 -6.58 3.59
C GLN A 320 -28.84 -6.55 2.33
N TRP A 321 -28.17 -7.65 2.04
CA TRP A 321 -27.33 -7.78 0.88
C TRP A 321 -28.14 -8.25 -0.33
N VAL A 322 -27.79 -7.72 -1.49
CA VAL A 322 -28.36 -8.12 -2.78
C VAL A 322 -27.25 -8.51 -3.75
N SER A 323 -27.56 -9.45 -4.65
CA SER A 323 -26.67 -9.83 -5.74
C SER A 323 -26.58 -8.74 -6.81
N GLY A 324 -25.57 -8.80 -7.65
CA GLY A 324 -25.39 -7.92 -8.78
C GLY A 324 -24.05 -7.18 -8.75
N SER A 325 -23.93 -6.17 -9.58
CA SER A 325 -22.72 -5.36 -9.69
C SER A 325 -22.52 -4.49 -8.44
N LEU A 326 -21.26 -4.33 -8.03
CA LEU A 326 -20.88 -3.54 -6.86
C LEU A 326 -21.23 -2.05 -7.00
N PHE A 327 -21.17 -1.54 -8.23
CA PHE A 327 -21.52 -0.17 -8.60
C PHE A 327 -22.07 -0.13 -10.03
N HIS A 328 -22.45 1.03 -10.54
CA HIS A 328 -23.03 1.16 -11.87
C HIS A 328 -21.98 0.92 -12.97
N ASN A 329 -22.38 0.20 -14.02
CA ASN A 329 -21.54 -0.01 -15.20
C ASN A 329 -21.24 1.33 -15.90
N SER A 330 -20.07 1.46 -16.49
CA SER A 330 -19.68 2.67 -17.20
C SER A 330 -19.62 2.42 -18.71
N TYR A 331 -20.48 3.12 -19.43
CA TYR A 331 -20.60 3.05 -20.90
C TYR A 331 -20.06 4.28 -21.62
N GLY A 332 -19.82 5.37 -20.90
CA GLY A 332 -19.49 6.69 -21.45
C GLY A 332 -17.99 7.02 -21.48
N ASN A 333 -17.09 6.04 -21.34
CA ASN A 333 -15.65 6.32 -21.27
C ASN A 333 -15.07 6.50 -22.69
N LEU A 334 -15.19 7.73 -23.24
CA LEU A 334 -14.62 8.10 -24.50
C LEU A 334 -13.24 8.72 -24.31
N GLY A 335 -12.21 8.11 -24.89
CA GLY A 335 -10.81 8.50 -24.83
C GLY A 335 -10.31 9.08 -26.15
N PRO A 336 -10.55 10.38 -26.46
CA PRO A 336 -9.94 11.02 -27.62
C PRO A 336 -8.44 11.15 -27.44
N SER A 337 -7.72 11.10 -28.57
CA SER A 337 -6.29 11.40 -28.65
C SER A 337 -6.02 12.26 -29.88
N ILE A 338 -5.16 13.27 -29.71
CA ILE A 338 -4.68 14.12 -30.78
C ILE A 338 -3.19 14.37 -30.60
N GLY A 339 -2.42 14.24 -31.66
CA GLY A 339 -0.99 14.49 -31.62
C GLY A 339 -0.46 14.99 -32.97
N PHE A 340 0.77 15.48 -32.94
CA PHE A 340 1.52 15.78 -34.15
C PHE A 340 3.01 15.47 -33.95
N ALA A 341 3.67 15.19 -35.08
CA ALA A 341 5.12 15.12 -35.20
C ALA A 341 5.55 15.97 -36.39
N TRP A 342 6.44 16.96 -36.14
CA TRP A 342 6.88 17.93 -37.10
C TRP A 342 8.40 18.05 -37.15
N ASP A 343 8.98 17.89 -38.34
CA ASP A 343 10.38 18.25 -38.63
C ASP A 343 10.41 19.63 -39.31
N PRO A 344 10.65 20.72 -38.55
CA PRO A 344 10.56 22.07 -39.08
C PRO A 344 11.55 22.36 -40.21
N PHE A 345 12.65 21.65 -40.25
CA PHE A 345 13.72 21.88 -41.26
C PHE A 345 13.72 20.85 -42.38
N GLY A 346 12.94 19.78 -42.29
CA GLY A 346 12.89 18.72 -43.30
C GLY A 346 14.19 17.90 -43.41
N THR A 347 15.08 18.01 -42.42
CA THR A 347 16.41 17.37 -42.42
C THR A 347 16.45 16.03 -41.64
N GLY A 348 15.39 15.68 -40.94
CA GLY A 348 15.33 14.53 -40.06
C GLY A 348 16.13 14.70 -38.78
N LYS A 349 16.77 15.85 -38.53
CA LYS A 349 17.61 16.12 -37.37
C LYS A 349 16.86 16.75 -36.22
N THR A 350 15.71 17.36 -36.47
CA THR A 350 14.89 18.02 -35.44
C THR A 350 13.47 17.47 -35.51
N SER A 351 12.93 17.06 -34.40
CA SER A 351 11.54 16.61 -34.28
C SER A 351 10.86 17.35 -33.14
N ILE A 352 9.75 18.00 -33.43
CA ILE A 352 8.85 18.59 -32.42
C ILE A 352 7.61 17.71 -32.38
N ARG A 353 7.26 17.26 -31.16
CA ARG A 353 6.14 16.33 -30.93
C ARG A 353 5.25 16.84 -29.84
N SER A 354 3.96 16.64 -29.99
CA SER A 354 2.98 16.88 -28.93
C SER A 354 1.86 15.86 -29.05
N ASN A 355 1.34 15.48 -27.91
CA ASN A 355 0.18 14.60 -27.83
C ASN A 355 -0.68 14.99 -26.65
N TYR A 356 -1.99 14.89 -26.82
CA TYR A 356 -2.98 14.93 -25.76
C TYR A 356 -3.88 13.70 -25.87
N ARG A 357 -4.18 13.06 -24.72
CA ARG A 357 -5.11 11.93 -24.66
C ARG A 357 -5.86 11.87 -23.34
N ILE A 358 -7.04 11.27 -23.38
CA ILE A 358 -7.79 10.82 -22.21
C ILE A 358 -7.67 9.29 -22.13
N ALA A 359 -7.38 8.76 -20.96
CA ALA A 359 -7.31 7.34 -20.68
C ALA A 359 -8.09 7.01 -19.41
N TYR A 360 -8.65 5.82 -19.36
CA TYR A 360 -9.39 5.30 -18.20
C TYR A 360 -8.64 4.12 -17.60
N ASP A 361 -8.58 4.10 -16.27
CA ASP A 361 -7.97 2.98 -15.54
C ASP A 361 -9.05 1.96 -15.15
N ARG A 362 -8.63 0.77 -14.77
CA ARG A 362 -9.52 -0.26 -14.24
C ARG A 362 -9.42 -0.32 -12.71
N VAL A 363 -10.46 -0.86 -12.09
CA VAL A 363 -10.46 -1.11 -10.65
C VAL A 363 -9.75 -2.43 -10.36
N ASN A 364 -8.92 -2.44 -9.34
CA ASN A 364 -8.29 -3.65 -8.85
C ASN A 364 -9.31 -4.51 -8.09
N THR A 365 -9.59 -5.72 -8.58
CA THR A 365 -10.58 -6.62 -7.96
C THR A 365 -10.18 -7.12 -6.58
N PHE A 366 -8.88 -7.14 -6.26
CA PHE A 366 -8.41 -7.47 -4.91
C PHE A 366 -8.98 -6.54 -3.83
N LEU A 367 -9.21 -5.28 -4.16
CA LEU A 367 -9.87 -4.34 -3.25
C LEU A 367 -11.20 -4.88 -2.73
N PHE A 368 -12.00 -5.49 -3.62
CA PHE A 368 -13.33 -5.98 -3.24
C PHE A 368 -13.24 -7.25 -2.41
N SER A 369 -12.42 -8.21 -2.82
CA SER A 369 -12.26 -9.46 -2.07
C SER A 369 -11.64 -9.24 -0.70
N SER A 370 -10.63 -8.37 -0.57
CA SER A 370 -9.94 -8.15 0.70
C SER A 370 -10.69 -7.23 1.66
N GLN A 371 -11.42 -6.24 1.16
CA GLN A 371 -12.00 -5.20 2.01
C GLN A 371 -13.51 -5.40 2.21
N ILE A 372 -14.26 -5.77 1.17
CA ILE A 372 -15.71 -5.86 1.25
C ILE A 372 -16.13 -7.23 1.76
N PHE A 373 -15.74 -8.30 1.05
CA PHE A 373 -16.20 -9.65 1.40
C PHE A 373 -15.67 -10.14 2.73
N ASN A 374 -14.47 -9.71 3.11
CA ASN A 374 -13.88 -10.03 4.40
C ASN A 374 -14.54 -9.32 5.61
N SER A 375 -15.45 -8.39 5.35
CA SER A 375 -16.19 -7.65 6.40
C SER A 375 -17.71 -7.71 6.23
N MET A 376 -18.25 -8.63 5.39
CA MET A 376 -19.69 -8.71 5.11
C MET A 376 -20.47 -9.36 6.27
N PRO A 377 -21.38 -8.63 6.93
CA PRO A 377 -22.27 -9.21 7.93
C PRO A 377 -23.09 -10.39 7.36
N GLY A 378 -23.18 -11.46 8.11
CA GLY A 378 -23.85 -12.70 7.67
C GLY A 378 -22.98 -13.68 6.88
N TYR A 379 -21.78 -13.27 6.46
CA TYR A 379 -20.76 -14.13 5.85
C TYR A 379 -19.51 -14.25 6.70
N VAL A 380 -19.26 -13.27 7.55
CA VAL A 380 -18.14 -13.24 8.46
C VAL A 380 -18.61 -12.92 9.88
N TYR A 381 -17.90 -13.46 10.86
CA TYR A 381 -18.11 -13.17 12.26
C TYR A 381 -16.75 -13.01 12.93
N GLY A 382 -16.52 -11.86 13.53
CA GLY A 382 -15.39 -11.61 14.42
C GLY A 382 -15.83 -11.78 15.87
N TYR A 383 -15.29 -12.79 16.55
CA TYR A 383 -15.40 -12.89 17.99
C TYR A 383 -14.37 -11.96 18.61
N ASP A 384 -14.84 -11.07 19.49
CA ASP A 384 -14.00 -10.11 20.21
C ASP A 384 -14.57 -9.94 21.62
N ASP A 385 -13.93 -10.58 22.59
CA ASP A 385 -14.33 -10.50 23.99
C ASP A 385 -13.30 -9.73 24.83
N LYS A 386 -13.67 -8.49 25.16
CA LYS A 386 -12.94 -7.60 26.06
C LYS A 386 -13.43 -7.68 27.51
N THR A 387 -14.49 -8.43 27.77
CA THR A 387 -15.03 -8.55 29.14
C THR A 387 -14.11 -9.36 30.04
N VAL A 388 -13.33 -10.26 29.46
CA VAL A 388 -12.30 -11.02 30.16
C VAL A 388 -11.28 -10.11 30.88
N GLY A 389 -10.97 -8.95 30.30
CA GLY A 389 -10.07 -7.96 30.90
C GLY A 389 -10.66 -7.22 32.11
N GLN A 390 -11.98 -7.26 32.26
CA GLN A 390 -12.69 -6.58 33.37
C GLN A 390 -12.83 -7.46 34.61
N THR A 391 -12.59 -8.76 34.48
CA THR A 391 -12.86 -9.77 35.51
C THR A 391 -11.62 -10.46 36.06
N ASP A 392 -10.42 -9.91 35.87
CA ASP A 392 -9.13 -10.52 36.26
C ASP A 392 -8.97 -11.98 35.75
N THR A 393 -9.54 -12.25 34.57
CA THR A 393 -9.46 -13.59 33.97
C THR A 393 -8.01 -13.98 33.72
N ARG A 394 -7.67 -15.21 34.05
CA ARG A 394 -6.31 -15.76 33.89
C ARG A 394 -6.27 -16.78 32.77
N LEU A 395 -5.08 -16.92 32.16
CA LEU A 395 -4.82 -17.77 31.00
C LEU A 395 -5.36 -19.20 31.12
N PRO A 396 -5.26 -19.92 32.28
CA PRO A 396 -5.81 -21.26 32.41
C PRO A 396 -7.33 -21.37 32.23
N ALA A 397 -8.06 -20.28 32.39
CA ALA A 397 -9.52 -20.25 32.20
C ALA A 397 -9.90 -20.08 30.72
N ILE A 398 -8.98 -19.64 29.87
CA ILE A 398 -9.24 -19.39 28.45
C ILE A 398 -9.21 -20.71 27.68
N LYS A 399 -10.20 -20.92 26.84
CA LYS A 399 -10.31 -22.05 25.93
C LYS A 399 -10.34 -21.56 24.49
N PRO A 400 -9.93 -22.39 23.50
CA PRO A 400 -10.14 -22.09 22.11
C PRO A 400 -11.61 -21.78 21.82
N VAL A 401 -11.87 -20.65 21.15
CA VAL A 401 -13.24 -20.22 20.85
C VAL A 401 -13.81 -21.10 19.76
N ALA A 402 -14.99 -21.68 20.00
CA ALA A 402 -15.73 -22.46 19.02
C ALA A 402 -16.54 -21.57 18.06
N PRO A 403 -16.89 -22.03 16.85
CA PRO A 403 -17.82 -21.31 15.98
C PRO A 403 -19.12 -20.97 16.73
N PRO A 404 -19.61 -19.73 16.61
CA PRO A 404 -20.82 -19.31 17.33
C PRO A 404 -22.06 -20.01 16.76
N ASP A 405 -22.98 -20.38 17.66
CA ASP A 405 -24.30 -20.86 17.29
C ASP A 405 -25.26 -19.67 17.11
N VAL A 406 -24.96 -18.85 16.11
CA VAL A 406 -25.74 -17.67 15.74
C VAL A 406 -26.17 -17.82 14.29
N ASP A 407 -27.44 -17.55 14.00
CA ASP A 407 -27.94 -17.50 12.62
C ASP A 407 -27.24 -16.37 11.85
N PRO A 408 -26.45 -16.65 10.82
CA PRO A 408 -25.79 -15.63 9.99
C PRO A 408 -26.75 -14.57 9.44
N ALA A 409 -28.00 -14.94 9.12
CA ALA A 409 -29.01 -14.03 8.59
C ALA A 409 -29.37 -12.94 9.62
N SER A 410 -29.27 -13.24 10.93
CA SER A 410 -29.54 -12.26 11.99
C SER A 410 -28.52 -11.12 12.02
N LEU A 411 -27.28 -11.38 11.59
CA LEU A 411 -26.19 -10.40 11.57
C LEU A 411 -26.32 -9.40 10.41
N THR A 412 -27.17 -9.67 9.43
CA THR A 412 -27.46 -8.70 8.36
C THR A 412 -28.31 -7.52 8.87
N LYS A 413 -28.84 -7.63 10.08
CA LYS A 413 -29.64 -6.61 10.78
C LYS A 413 -29.06 -6.34 12.17
N PRO A 414 -27.83 -5.80 12.26
CA PRO A 414 -27.20 -5.61 13.55
C PRO A 414 -28.01 -4.62 14.41
N ALA A 415 -28.03 -4.90 15.71
CA ALA A 415 -28.63 -3.99 16.67
C ALA A 415 -27.85 -2.66 16.73
N PRO A 416 -28.46 -1.55 17.08
CA PRO A 416 -27.73 -0.32 17.36
C PRO A 416 -26.60 -0.54 18.36
N PHE A 417 -25.44 0.11 18.09
CA PHE A 417 -24.21 0.00 18.89
C PHE A 417 -23.60 -1.40 18.94
N SER A 418 -23.92 -2.28 17.97
CA SER A 418 -23.14 -3.51 17.78
C SER A 418 -21.69 -3.17 17.42
N SER A 419 -20.75 -4.04 17.73
CA SER A 419 -19.34 -3.90 17.34
C SER A 419 -19.10 -4.17 15.85
N SER A 420 -20.15 -4.50 15.09
CA SER A 420 -20.06 -4.78 13.65
C SER A 420 -19.46 -3.61 12.89
N SER A 421 -18.62 -3.91 11.93
CA SER A 421 -18.11 -2.99 10.92
C SER A 421 -18.58 -3.43 9.54
N ILE A 422 -18.55 -2.53 8.57
CA ILE A 422 -18.90 -2.83 7.19
C ILE A 422 -18.01 -2.05 6.24
N ALA A 423 -17.67 -2.65 5.11
CA ALA A 423 -17.07 -1.95 3.98
C ALA A 423 -18.00 -2.06 2.76
N VAL A 424 -18.21 -0.95 2.09
CA VAL A 424 -19.12 -0.83 0.94
C VAL A 424 -18.48 0.01 -0.17
N VAL A 425 -18.98 -0.14 -1.38
CA VAL A 425 -18.62 0.70 -2.52
C VAL A 425 -19.71 1.74 -2.75
N ASP A 426 -19.31 2.98 -3.05
CA ASP A 426 -20.26 3.98 -3.54
C ASP A 426 -20.89 3.47 -4.86
N PRO A 427 -22.22 3.33 -4.94
CA PRO A 427 -22.88 2.86 -6.16
C PRO A 427 -22.63 3.75 -7.38
N ASN A 428 -22.23 5.01 -7.18
CA ASN A 428 -21.88 5.98 -8.22
C ASN A 428 -20.37 6.06 -8.50
N LEU A 429 -19.59 5.09 -8.04
CA LEU A 429 -18.16 5.01 -8.31
C LEU A 429 -17.88 5.12 -9.81
N LYS A 430 -16.95 5.98 -10.18
CA LYS A 430 -16.48 6.20 -11.55
C LYS A 430 -15.09 5.62 -11.74
N PHE A 431 -14.79 5.19 -12.96
CA PHE A 431 -13.43 4.75 -13.28
C PHE A 431 -12.48 5.94 -13.34
N ALA A 432 -11.27 5.75 -12.80
CA ALA A 432 -10.24 6.77 -12.81
C ALA A 432 -9.95 7.25 -14.24
N THR A 433 -9.98 8.56 -14.41
CA THR A 433 -9.83 9.23 -15.71
C THR A 433 -8.58 10.08 -15.67
N THR A 434 -7.68 9.87 -16.63
CA THR A 434 -6.42 10.61 -16.72
C THR A 434 -6.33 11.38 -18.02
N HIS A 435 -6.20 12.69 -17.91
CA HIS A 435 -5.80 13.59 -18.99
C HIS A 435 -4.27 13.63 -19.02
N GLN A 436 -3.69 13.36 -20.18
CA GLN A 436 -2.23 13.36 -20.36
C GLN A 436 -1.89 14.23 -21.56
N TRP A 437 -0.86 15.05 -21.43
CA TRP A 437 -0.31 15.84 -22.52
C TRP A 437 1.20 15.88 -22.41
N ASN A 438 1.84 15.95 -23.54
CA ASN A 438 3.27 16.18 -23.64
C ASN A 438 3.60 17.13 -24.77
N PHE A 439 4.72 17.81 -24.63
CA PHE A 439 5.36 18.59 -25.66
C PHE A 439 6.85 18.35 -25.60
N GLY A 440 7.44 17.89 -26.72
CA GLY A 440 8.85 17.50 -26.77
C GLY A 440 9.56 18.05 -27.98
N ILE A 441 10.83 18.41 -27.80
CA ILE A 441 11.76 18.81 -28.85
C ILE A 441 12.96 17.87 -28.79
N GLN A 442 13.24 17.17 -29.87
CA GLN A 442 14.39 16.30 -30.03
C GLN A 442 15.28 16.83 -31.15
N ARG A 443 16.60 16.92 -30.93
CA ARG A 443 17.55 17.37 -31.95
C ARG A 443 18.83 16.57 -31.92
N GLU A 444 19.24 16.10 -33.09
CA GLU A 444 20.60 15.62 -33.33
C GLU A 444 21.54 16.82 -33.38
N VAL A 445 22.37 16.99 -32.34
CA VAL A 445 23.33 18.11 -32.23
C VAL A 445 24.65 17.83 -32.92
N TRP A 446 25.04 16.56 -33.02
CA TRP A 446 26.12 16.02 -33.85
C TRP A 446 25.84 14.57 -34.20
N PRO A 447 26.53 13.95 -35.18
CA PRO A 447 26.26 12.58 -35.59
C PRO A 447 26.27 11.58 -34.46
N GLY A 448 25.07 11.03 -34.13
CA GLY A 448 24.84 10.08 -33.03
C GLY A 448 24.62 10.71 -31.66
N GLY A 449 24.77 12.04 -31.52
CA GLY A 449 24.47 12.77 -30.28
C GLY A 449 23.10 13.45 -30.37
N VAL A 450 22.16 13.05 -29.50
CA VAL A 450 20.76 13.55 -29.51
C VAL A 450 20.44 14.21 -28.17
N PHE A 451 19.97 15.44 -28.23
CA PHE A 451 19.37 16.14 -27.11
C PHE A 451 17.84 16.13 -27.22
N GLU A 452 17.18 15.90 -26.08
CA GLU A 452 15.72 15.85 -25.98
C GLU A 452 15.27 16.65 -24.76
N ALA A 453 14.21 17.42 -24.93
CA ALA A 453 13.56 18.17 -23.86
C ALA A 453 12.05 17.93 -23.96
N ASP A 454 11.47 17.28 -22.97
CA ASP A 454 10.08 16.92 -22.91
C ASP A 454 9.39 17.51 -21.69
N TYR A 455 8.31 18.23 -21.92
CA TYR A 455 7.36 18.56 -20.87
C TYR A 455 6.23 17.55 -20.85
N ILE A 456 5.93 17.00 -19.68
CA ILE A 456 4.89 16.00 -19.44
C ILE A 456 3.92 16.54 -18.39
N GLY A 457 2.64 16.63 -18.75
CA GLY A 457 1.58 16.98 -17.82
C GLY A 457 0.56 15.86 -17.69
N ARG A 458 0.06 15.65 -16.48
CA ARG A 458 -1.03 14.71 -16.18
C ARG A 458 -1.99 15.33 -15.19
N ARG A 459 -3.27 15.06 -15.37
CA ARG A 459 -4.30 15.36 -14.39
C ARG A 459 -5.26 14.19 -14.32
N ALA A 460 -5.33 13.59 -13.14
CA ALA A 460 -6.20 12.45 -12.89
C ALA A 460 -7.35 12.83 -11.99
N TYR A 461 -8.54 12.34 -12.33
CA TYR A 461 -9.78 12.48 -11.59
C TYR A 461 -10.38 11.12 -11.33
N HIS A 462 -11.34 11.06 -10.42
CA HIS A 462 -12.02 9.83 -10.05
C HIS A 462 -11.05 8.72 -9.62
N LEU A 463 -9.93 9.11 -8.98
CA LEU A 463 -9.04 8.14 -8.37
C LEU A 463 -9.77 7.47 -7.21
N LEU A 464 -9.52 6.17 -7.05
CA LEU A 464 -10.08 5.40 -5.95
C LEU A 464 -9.62 5.97 -4.61
N GLY A 465 -10.57 6.16 -3.74
CA GLY A 465 -10.40 6.61 -2.37
C GLY A 465 -11.18 5.74 -1.41
N ALA A 466 -10.96 5.97 -0.11
CA ALA A 466 -11.76 5.38 0.94
C ALA A 466 -11.82 6.30 2.15
N TYR A 467 -12.93 6.24 2.88
CA TYR A 467 -13.11 6.97 4.12
C TYR A 467 -14.02 6.21 5.08
N ASP A 468 -13.93 6.49 6.38
CA ASP A 468 -14.89 5.98 7.35
C ASP A 468 -16.08 6.96 7.43
N ALA A 469 -17.23 6.54 6.92
CA ALA A 469 -18.47 7.33 6.98
C ALA A 469 -19.05 7.41 8.40
N ASN A 470 -18.54 6.60 9.33
CA ASN A 470 -19.01 6.59 10.72
C ASN A 470 -18.11 7.45 11.65
N GLN A 471 -17.57 8.53 11.11
CA GLN A 471 -16.80 9.50 11.89
C GLN A 471 -17.72 10.42 12.69
N PRO A 472 -17.43 10.64 13.98
CA PRO A 472 -18.16 11.61 14.77
C PRO A 472 -17.87 13.05 14.31
N ASN A 473 -18.86 13.91 14.41
CA ASN A 473 -18.74 15.32 14.03
C ASN A 473 -18.30 16.17 15.23
N LEU A 474 -17.01 16.42 15.35
CA LEU A 474 -16.46 17.33 16.37
C LEU A 474 -16.97 18.78 16.20
N PHE A 475 -17.36 19.16 15.00
CA PHE A 475 -17.87 20.50 14.66
C PHE A 475 -19.40 20.62 14.76
N ALA A 476 -20.08 19.59 15.30
CA ALA A 476 -21.48 19.72 15.65
C ALA A 476 -21.68 20.89 16.66
N PRO A 477 -22.81 21.59 16.61
CA PRO A 477 -23.04 22.77 17.44
C PRO A 477 -22.75 22.54 18.93
N GLY A 478 -21.84 23.33 19.50
CA GLY A 478 -21.43 23.27 20.92
C GLY A 478 -20.51 22.11 21.29
N MET A 479 -20.16 21.17 20.38
CA MET A 479 -19.36 20.00 20.74
C MET A 479 -17.91 20.37 21.12
N LEU A 480 -17.27 21.21 20.32
CA LEU A 480 -15.90 21.67 20.58
C LEU A 480 -15.81 22.44 21.91
N ASP A 481 -16.75 23.34 22.15
CA ASP A 481 -16.81 24.12 23.40
C ASP A 481 -17.08 23.23 24.61
N ALA A 482 -17.90 22.19 24.44
CA ALA A 482 -18.17 21.19 25.48
C ALA A 482 -16.90 20.50 25.97
N PHE A 483 -16.03 20.11 25.05
CA PHE A 483 -14.73 19.51 25.43
C PHE A 483 -13.77 20.53 26.03
N ASN A 484 -13.76 21.79 25.57
CA ASN A 484 -12.97 22.86 26.18
C ASN A 484 -13.38 23.11 27.63
N ILE A 485 -14.68 23.11 27.94
CA ILE A 485 -15.22 23.24 29.30
C ILE A 485 -14.71 22.08 30.16
N VAL A 486 -14.80 20.82 29.67
CA VAL A 486 -14.38 19.63 30.42
C VAL A 486 -12.85 19.63 30.65
N LYS A 487 -12.06 20.03 29.65
CA LYS A 487 -10.61 20.20 29.79
C LYS A 487 -10.23 21.23 30.87
N ALA A 488 -10.99 22.33 30.95
CA ALA A 488 -10.79 23.38 31.96
C ALA A 488 -11.28 22.97 33.36
N GLY A 489 -11.75 21.74 33.57
CA GLY A 489 -12.26 21.26 34.85
C GLY A 489 -13.77 21.47 35.07
N GLY A 490 -14.48 22.09 34.13
CA GLY A 490 -15.89 22.38 34.20
C GLY A 490 -16.81 21.21 33.89
N GLN A 491 -18.12 21.44 34.00
CA GLN A 491 -19.19 20.50 33.64
C GLN A 491 -19.86 20.94 32.36
N SER A 492 -19.94 20.04 31.39
CA SER A 492 -20.65 20.30 30.13
C SER A 492 -21.99 19.60 30.10
N ASP A 493 -23.07 20.37 30.04
CA ASP A 493 -24.43 19.83 29.95
C ASP A 493 -24.62 18.98 28.68
N LEU A 494 -24.00 19.37 27.57
CA LEU A 494 -24.07 18.59 26.34
C LEU A 494 -23.46 17.20 26.51
N LEU A 495 -22.20 17.11 26.98
CA LEU A 495 -21.52 15.83 27.18
C LEU A 495 -22.15 14.99 28.30
N ASN A 496 -22.63 15.65 29.36
CA ASN A 496 -23.33 14.97 30.46
C ASN A 496 -24.62 14.30 29.97
N ARG A 497 -25.39 14.96 29.07
CA ARG A 497 -26.60 14.35 28.48
C ARG A 497 -26.26 13.26 27.45
N LEU A 498 -25.25 13.49 26.57
CA LEU A 498 -24.86 12.55 25.52
C LEU A 498 -24.41 11.21 26.09
N PHE A 499 -23.62 11.24 27.14
CA PHE A 499 -22.92 10.07 27.67
C PHE A 499 -23.32 9.67 29.08
N ALA A 500 -24.50 10.10 29.56
CA ALA A 500 -25.03 9.74 30.86
C ALA A 500 -25.12 8.22 31.09
N ALA A 501 -25.39 7.46 30.05
CA ALA A 501 -25.56 6.02 30.10
C ALA A 501 -24.26 5.22 29.87
N ASP A 502 -23.09 5.85 29.72
CA ASP A 502 -21.81 5.13 29.65
C ASP A 502 -21.58 4.40 30.97
N SER A 503 -21.27 3.10 30.90
CA SER A 503 -21.10 2.22 32.07
C SER A 503 -20.03 2.69 33.08
N ARG A 504 -19.16 3.60 32.69
CA ARG A 504 -18.12 4.21 33.53
C ARG A 504 -18.62 5.45 34.31
N VAL A 505 -19.82 5.92 34.00
CA VAL A 505 -20.47 6.99 34.77
C VAL A 505 -21.08 6.35 36.01
N THR A 506 -20.37 6.42 37.12
CA THR A 506 -20.79 5.84 38.41
C THR A 506 -21.70 6.82 39.18
N ALA A 507 -22.41 6.29 40.19
CA ALA A 507 -23.29 7.10 41.03
C ALA A 507 -22.58 8.33 41.62
N GLY A 508 -23.20 9.51 41.48
CA GLY A 508 -22.64 10.79 41.95
C GLY A 508 -21.59 11.41 41.05
N ARG A 509 -21.28 10.82 39.87
CA ARG A 509 -20.38 11.36 38.86
C ARG A 509 -21.13 11.68 37.59
N THR A 510 -20.66 12.67 36.87
CA THR A 510 -21.17 13.03 35.53
C THR A 510 -20.32 12.41 34.43
N ALA A 511 -20.80 12.48 33.19
CA ALA A 511 -19.98 12.10 32.03
C ALA A 511 -18.75 13.02 31.87
N SER A 512 -18.84 14.29 32.24
CA SER A 512 -17.69 15.22 32.28
C SER A 512 -16.61 14.73 33.24
N ASP A 513 -16.98 14.23 34.43
CA ASP A 513 -16.04 13.66 35.41
C ASP A 513 -15.41 12.37 34.88
N MET A 514 -16.21 11.53 34.25
CA MET A 514 -15.73 10.29 33.63
C MET A 514 -14.75 10.58 32.50
N ILE A 515 -15.03 11.56 31.64
CA ILE A 515 -14.12 11.96 30.56
C ILE A 515 -12.78 12.45 31.12
N ARG A 516 -12.80 13.33 32.13
CA ARG A 516 -11.58 13.80 32.80
C ARG A 516 -10.77 12.65 33.41
N ALA A 517 -11.43 11.67 34.00
CA ALA A 517 -10.75 10.54 34.63
C ALA A 517 -10.12 9.55 33.64
N ASN A 518 -10.82 9.29 32.52
CA ASN A 518 -10.42 8.22 31.60
C ASN A 518 -9.66 8.70 30.33
N TYR A 519 -9.65 9.99 30.05
CA TYR A 519 -9.09 10.54 28.82
C TYR A 519 -8.08 11.69 29.05
N VAL A 520 -7.34 11.60 30.17
CA VAL A 520 -6.36 12.65 30.58
C VAL A 520 -5.38 12.99 29.48
N SER A 521 -4.76 11.97 28.88
CA SER A 521 -3.76 12.16 27.81
C SER A 521 -4.38 12.82 26.58
N GLN A 522 -5.56 12.34 26.14
CA GLN A 522 -6.25 12.89 24.98
C GLN A 522 -6.71 14.32 25.19
N LEU A 523 -7.20 14.66 26.38
CA LEU A 523 -7.57 16.04 26.76
C LEU A 523 -6.35 16.95 26.72
N ASN A 524 -5.21 16.52 27.29
CA ASN A 524 -3.97 17.29 27.29
C ASN A 524 -3.45 17.54 25.86
N LEU A 525 -3.59 16.57 24.98
CA LEU A 525 -3.18 16.64 23.58
C LEU A 525 -4.24 17.31 22.66
N ASN A 526 -5.35 17.83 23.19
CA ASN A 526 -6.49 18.35 22.42
C ASN A 526 -7.12 17.32 21.46
N SER A 527 -6.97 16.02 21.73
CA SER A 527 -7.41 14.91 20.89
C SER A 527 -8.91 14.62 21.05
N TYR A 528 -9.73 15.65 20.94
CA TYR A 528 -11.17 15.58 21.24
C TYR A 528 -11.93 14.68 20.25
N ALA A 529 -11.52 14.65 18.99
CA ALA A 529 -12.12 13.78 17.99
C ALA A 529 -11.93 12.30 18.34
N ALA A 530 -10.78 11.91 18.91
CA ALA A 530 -10.54 10.55 19.39
C ALA A 530 -11.42 10.21 20.60
N ILE A 531 -11.58 11.14 21.55
CA ILE A 531 -12.48 10.95 22.70
C ILE A 531 -13.91 10.75 22.21
N LEU A 532 -14.38 11.63 21.32
CA LEU A 532 -15.74 11.58 20.79
C LEU A 532 -16.00 10.28 20.01
N SER A 533 -15.00 9.83 19.22
CA SER A 533 -15.07 8.56 18.51
C SER A 533 -15.14 7.38 19.47
N SER A 534 -14.28 7.36 20.48
CA SER A 534 -14.28 6.30 21.50
C SER A 534 -15.61 6.21 22.22
N LEU A 535 -16.15 7.35 22.66
CA LEU A 535 -17.44 7.43 23.36
C LEU A 535 -18.61 7.06 22.46
N GLY A 536 -18.64 7.54 21.21
CA GLY A 536 -19.72 7.31 20.27
C GLY A 536 -19.84 5.87 19.78
N ARG A 537 -18.72 5.13 19.80
CA ARG A 537 -18.66 3.73 19.37
C ARG A 537 -18.85 2.72 20.49
N ARG A 538 -18.88 3.16 21.73
CA ARG A 538 -19.11 2.26 22.86
C ARG A 538 -20.55 1.80 22.95
N VAL A 539 -20.73 0.53 23.27
CA VAL A 539 -22.03 0.01 23.71
C VAL A 539 -22.39 0.73 25.00
N GLN A 540 -23.49 1.47 24.99
CA GLN A 540 -24.00 2.13 26.17
C GLN A 540 -24.60 1.08 27.13
N GLY A 541 -24.55 1.34 28.44
CA GLY A 541 -25.06 0.42 29.43
C GLY A 541 -26.55 0.07 29.28
N ALA A 542 -27.04 -0.86 30.07
CA ALA A 542 -28.43 -1.29 30.03
C ALA A 542 -29.41 -0.09 30.18
N GLY A 543 -30.31 0.06 29.22
CA GLY A 543 -31.24 1.20 29.14
C GLY A 543 -30.80 2.36 28.25
N ALA A 544 -29.56 2.34 27.69
CA ALA A 544 -29.20 3.27 26.65
C ALA A 544 -29.85 2.86 25.35
N THR A 545 -30.62 3.79 24.76
CA THR A 545 -31.15 3.62 23.42
C THR A 545 -30.32 4.44 22.43
N ALA A 546 -30.25 3.98 21.17
CA ALA A 546 -29.66 4.76 20.09
C ALA A 546 -30.21 6.20 20.06
N GLN A 547 -31.44 6.39 20.45
CA GLN A 547 -32.11 7.70 20.56
C GLN A 547 -31.44 8.63 21.56
N ASN A 548 -30.92 8.15 22.66
CA ASN A 548 -30.25 9.00 23.65
C ASN A 548 -28.93 9.55 23.16
N VAL A 549 -28.27 8.87 22.23
CA VAL A 549 -26.98 9.29 21.66
C VAL A 549 -27.15 10.05 20.33
N THR A 550 -28.23 9.77 19.59
CA THR A 550 -28.46 10.35 18.26
C THR A 550 -29.45 11.50 18.25
N ALA A 551 -30.34 11.58 19.24
CA ALA A 551 -31.50 12.48 19.26
C ALA A 551 -31.37 13.64 20.25
N LEU A 552 -30.17 14.00 20.71
CA LEU A 552 -30.04 15.15 21.62
C LEU A 552 -30.32 16.47 20.92
N SER A 553 -31.26 17.19 21.44
CA SER A 553 -31.63 18.50 20.94
C SER A 553 -30.43 19.45 20.90
N GLY A 554 -30.21 20.09 19.77
CA GLY A 554 -29.13 21.02 19.53
C GLY A 554 -27.87 20.42 18.90
N ALA A 555 -27.61 19.10 19.01
CA ALA A 555 -26.48 18.45 18.41
C ALA A 555 -26.80 17.76 17.06
N GLY A 556 -28.09 17.59 16.76
CA GLY A 556 -28.59 16.86 15.57
C GLY A 556 -28.58 15.34 15.74
N PRO A 557 -29.35 14.62 14.91
CA PRO A 557 -29.55 13.17 15.05
C PRO A 557 -28.31 12.32 14.80
N PHE A 558 -27.26 12.85 14.18
CA PHE A 558 -26.03 12.14 13.81
C PHE A 558 -24.76 12.79 14.38
N ALA A 559 -24.91 13.57 15.47
CA ALA A 559 -23.79 14.32 16.01
C ALA A 559 -22.63 13.43 16.52
N VAL A 560 -22.93 12.24 17.01
CA VAL A 560 -21.90 11.34 17.57
C VAL A 560 -21.40 10.37 16.52
N ILE A 561 -22.26 9.48 16.00
CA ILE A 561 -21.93 8.61 14.86
C ILE A 561 -23.13 8.49 13.93
N PRO A 562 -22.94 8.58 12.60
CA PRO A 562 -24.03 8.50 11.63
C PRO A 562 -24.71 7.13 11.54
N PHE A 563 -23.98 6.05 11.76
CA PHE A 563 -24.43 4.67 11.60
C PHE A 563 -24.24 3.88 12.88
N PRO A 564 -25.09 4.05 13.90
CA PRO A 564 -24.90 3.42 15.21
C PRO A 564 -24.96 1.88 15.18
N GLN A 565 -25.61 1.28 14.17
CA GLN A 565 -25.63 -0.18 13.97
C GLN A 565 -24.27 -0.77 13.55
N PHE A 566 -23.31 0.06 13.12
CA PHE A 566 -21.96 -0.31 12.73
C PHE A 566 -20.94 0.45 13.56
N SER A 567 -20.96 0.30 14.88
CA SER A 567 -20.05 1.06 15.75
C SER A 567 -18.57 0.72 15.51
N GLY A 568 -18.26 -0.43 14.89
CA GLY A 568 -16.92 -0.78 14.46
C GLY A 568 -16.39 0.05 13.29
N GLY A 569 -17.27 0.70 12.51
CA GLY A 569 -16.92 1.57 11.39
C GLY A 569 -17.70 1.28 10.11
N VAL A 570 -17.80 2.27 9.25
CA VAL A 570 -18.39 2.17 7.91
C VAL A 570 -17.36 2.65 6.89
N THR A 571 -16.62 1.75 6.32
CA THR A 571 -15.66 2.08 5.26
C THR A 571 -16.38 2.18 3.93
N VAL A 572 -16.33 3.36 3.31
CA VAL A 572 -16.86 3.60 1.96
C VAL A 572 -15.70 3.75 1.00
N ILE A 573 -15.70 2.92 -0.04
CA ILE A 573 -14.79 3.03 -1.18
C ILE A 573 -15.47 3.90 -2.22
N ASP A 574 -14.83 5.00 -2.61
CA ASP A 574 -15.36 5.98 -3.56
C ASP A 574 -14.34 6.33 -4.66
N SER A 575 -14.68 7.31 -5.49
CA SER A 575 -13.83 7.80 -6.58
C SER A 575 -13.67 9.32 -6.54
N ASN A 576 -13.47 9.90 -5.37
CA ASN A 576 -13.42 11.36 -5.17
C ASN A 576 -11.99 11.92 -5.08
N ASP A 577 -10.97 11.07 -5.17
CA ASP A 577 -9.57 11.50 -5.13
C ASP A 577 -9.08 11.99 -6.50
N PHE A 578 -8.07 12.84 -6.50
CA PHE A 578 -7.50 13.44 -7.69
C PHE A 578 -6.02 13.75 -7.53
N SER A 579 -5.31 13.85 -8.68
CA SER A 579 -3.89 14.18 -8.69
C SER A 579 -3.51 15.02 -9.91
N THR A 580 -2.38 15.74 -9.78
CA THR A 580 -1.71 16.43 -10.89
C THR A 580 -0.23 16.09 -10.88
N TYR A 581 0.36 16.05 -12.07
CA TYR A 581 1.79 15.89 -12.27
C TYR A 581 2.26 16.80 -13.40
N ASN A 582 3.36 17.48 -13.18
CA ASN A 582 4.05 18.26 -14.20
C ASN A 582 5.55 17.95 -14.10
N GLY A 583 6.18 17.65 -15.23
CA GLY A 583 7.60 17.32 -15.29
C GLY A 583 8.26 17.83 -16.56
N LEU A 584 9.47 18.34 -16.41
CA LEU A 584 10.41 18.61 -17.51
C LEU A 584 11.49 17.54 -17.47
N VAL A 585 11.61 16.79 -18.54
CA VAL A 585 12.66 15.78 -18.74
C VAL A 585 13.64 16.31 -19.75
N LEU A 586 14.92 16.40 -19.37
CA LEU A 586 16.03 16.72 -20.26
C LEU A 586 16.85 15.46 -20.44
N GLN A 587 17.06 15.03 -21.67
CA GLN A 587 17.86 13.85 -21.96
C GLN A 587 18.93 14.16 -23.00
N PHE A 588 20.12 13.63 -22.77
CA PHE A 588 21.17 13.60 -23.76
C PHE A 588 21.66 12.17 -23.96
N SER A 589 21.69 11.71 -25.19
CA SER A 589 22.12 10.38 -25.54
C SER A 589 23.17 10.41 -26.66
N GLN A 590 24.20 9.59 -26.54
CA GLN A 590 25.20 9.32 -27.59
C GLN A 590 25.08 7.86 -28.01
N ARG A 591 24.76 7.64 -29.28
CA ARG A 591 24.87 6.29 -29.88
C ARG A 591 26.31 5.85 -29.90
N TYR A 592 26.52 4.53 -29.87
CA TYR A 592 27.88 3.97 -29.90
C TYR A 592 28.77 4.63 -30.96
N LYS A 593 29.85 5.26 -30.50
CA LYS A 593 30.85 5.92 -31.32
C LYS A 593 32.20 5.92 -30.62
N ASN A 594 33.25 5.45 -31.29
CA ASN A 594 34.62 5.39 -30.74
C ASN A 594 34.72 4.66 -29.38
N GLY A 595 33.93 3.59 -29.18
CA GLY A 595 33.93 2.80 -27.95
C GLY A 595 33.08 3.35 -26.81
N ILE A 596 32.29 4.40 -27.03
CA ILE A 596 31.48 5.02 -25.98
C ILE A 596 30.04 5.13 -26.46
N GLN A 597 29.13 4.69 -25.61
CA GLN A 597 27.69 4.94 -25.68
C GLN A 597 27.24 5.40 -24.30
N PHE A 598 26.39 6.42 -24.22
CA PHE A 598 25.84 6.86 -22.95
C PHE A 598 24.48 7.56 -23.10
N GLN A 599 23.75 7.59 -22.01
CA GLN A 599 22.56 8.40 -21.84
C GLN A 599 22.59 9.03 -20.46
N VAL A 600 22.23 10.32 -20.41
CA VAL A 600 22.03 11.09 -19.17
C VAL A 600 20.64 11.69 -19.25
N SER A 601 19.87 11.54 -18.17
CA SER A 601 18.56 12.17 -18.06
C SER A 601 18.46 12.94 -16.74
N TYR A 602 17.80 14.08 -16.82
CA TYR A 602 17.43 14.87 -15.65
C TYR A 602 15.95 15.18 -15.72
N THR A 603 15.26 14.90 -14.62
CA THR A 603 13.83 15.21 -14.46
C THR A 603 13.66 16.23 -13.34
N TYR A 604 12.99 17.33 -13.67
CA TYR A 604 12.44 18.27 -12.71
C TYR A 604 10.93 18.13 -12.71
N SER A 605 10.35 17.68 -11.60
CA SER A 605 8.91 17.39 -11.57
C SER A 605 8.23 17.73 -10.25
N LYS A 606 6.90 17.82 -10.31
CA LYS A 606 6.04 18.02 -9.16
C LYS A 606 4.78 17.20 -9.31
N ALA A 607 4.55 16.30 -8.36
CA ALA A 607 3.26 15.66 -8.14
C ALA A 607 2.51 16.35 -6.99
N LEU A 608 1.19 16.42 -7.12
CA LEU A 608 0.27 16.79 -6.04
C LEU A 608 -0.91 15.81 -6.08
N ALA A 609 -1.30 15.29 -4.94
CA ALA A 609 -2.38 14.31 -4.85
C ALA A 609 -3.13 14.43 -3.52
N THR A 610 -4.42 14.11 -3.53
CA THR A 610 -5.22 14.00 -2.30
C THR A 610 -4.91 12.71 -1.55
N ARG A 611 -4.37 11.70 -2.26
CA ARG A 611 -4.05 10.38 -1.73
C ARG A 611 -2.71 9.90 -2.28
N ASP A 612 -1.90 9.22 -1.46
CA ASP A 612 -0.59 8.70 -1.89
C ASP A 612 -0.72 7.33 -2.55
N PHE A 613 -1.58 6.47 -2.02
CA PHE A 613 -1.77 5.09 -2.46
C PHE A 613 -3.25 4.81 -2.69
N ASP A 614 -3.56 3.90 -3.60
CA ASP A 614 -4.93 3.44 -3.79
C ASP A 614 -5.42 2.63 -2.57
N PRO A 615 -6.75 2.48 -2.36
CA PRO A 615 -7.28 1.79 -1.19
C PRO A 615 -7.10 0.27 -1.22
N THR A 616 -6.48 -0.31 -2.21
CA THR A 616 -6.24 -1.76 -2.27
C THR A 616 -5.47 -2.28 -1.05
N PHE A 617 -4.44 -1.53 -0.63
CA PHE A 617 -3.60 -1.89 0.52
C PHE A 617 -3.66 -0.89 1.67
N THR A 618 -4.28 0.27 1.46
CA THR A 618 -4.30 1.38 2.42
C THR A 618 -5.68 2.00 2.50
N VAL A 619 -6.69 1.20 2.90
CA VAL A 619 -8.11 1.57 2.78
C VAL A 619 -8.45 2.81 3.59
N VAL A 620 -8.41 2.70 4.89
CA VAL A 620 -8.54 3.81 5.84
C VAL A 620 -7.44 3.64 6.86
N GLY A 621 -6.46 4.51 6.82
CA GLY A 621 -5.27 4.35 7.62
C GLY A 621 -5.34 5.07 8.94
N THR A 622 -4.57 4.54 9.86
CA THR A 622 -4.34 5.12 11.17
C THR A 622 -2.94 5.71 11.25
N GLN A 623 -2.87 6.85 11.83
CA GLN A 623 -1.80 7.53 12.53
C GLN A 623 -0.47 7.78 11.84
N ASN A 624 0.33 7.08 11.25
CA ASN A 624 1.68 7.43 10.78
C ASN A 624 2.27 6.47 9.74
N SER A 625 1.38 5.70 9.14
CA SER A 625 1.71 4.78 8.06
C SER A 625 1.45 5.41 6.69
N GLN A 626 1.74 4.68 5.64
CA GLN A 626 1.34 5.04 4.27
C GLN A 626 -0.16 5.35 4.16
N SER A 627 -0.99 4.67 4.96
CA SER A 627 -2.42 4.89 5.00
C SER A 627 -2.82 6.25 5.56
N ALA A 628 -2.06 6.81 6.50
CA ALA A 628 -2.38 8.10 7.12
C ALA A 628 -2.37 9.24 6.10
N THR A 629 -1.40 9.27 5.19
CA THR A 629 -1.35 10.29 4.13
C THR A 629 -2.38 10.07 3.02
N SER A 630 -3.02 8.90 2.99
CA SER A 630 -4.08 8.54 2.05
C SER A 630 -5.48 8.64 2.65
N THR A 631 -5.61 8.81 3.96
CA THR A 631 -6.90 8.97 4.64
C THR A 631 -7.29 10.44 4.68
N PRO A 632 -8.54 10.81 4.36
CA PRO A 632 -9.00 12.19 4.44
C PRO A 632 -8.87 12.77 5.86
N PHE A 633 -8.29 13.95 5.99
CA PHE A 633 -8.38 14.75 7.21
C PHE A 633 -9.83 15.17 7.49
N ASP A 634 -10.55 15.50 6.42
CA ASP A 634 -11.97 15.81 6.43
C ASP A 634 -12.67 15.09 5.28
N ILE A 635 -13.67 14.27 5.61
CA ILE A 635 -14.43 13.51 4.61
C ILE A 635 -15.24 14.41 3.67
N PHE A 636 -15.55 15.65 4.07
CA PHE A 636 -16.27 16.64 3.28
C PHE A 636 -15.37 17.51 2.43
N ASN A 637 -14.08 17.63 2.80
CA ASN A 637 -13.13 18.51 2.12
C ASN A 637 -11.81 17.79 1.83
N ARG A 638 -11.79 16.97 0.78
CA ARG A 638 -10.59 16.24 0.32
C ARG A 638 -9.42 17.16 -0.06
N LYS A 639 -9.69 18.44 -0.33
CA LYS A 639 -8.63 19.40 -0.67
C LYS A 639 -7.65 19.65 0.47
N LEU A 640 -8.02 19.36 1.71
CA LEU A 640 -7.09 19.43 2.85
C LEU A 640 -5.95 18.39 2.74
N ASN A 641 -6.18 17.29 2.01
CA ASN A 641 -5.15 16.29 1.71
C ASN A 641 -4.35 16.57 0.44
N TYR A 642 -4.67 17.67 -0.29
CA TYR A 642 -3.99 17.96 -1.57
C TYR A 642 -2.60 18.53 -1.31
N GLY A 643 -1.59 17.69 -1.37
CA GLY A 643 -0.19 17.98 -1.08
C GLY A 643 0.75 17.07 -1.88
N GLU A 644 2.04 17.22 -1.65
CA GLU A 644 3.04 16.40 -2.31
C GLU A 644 3.00 14.97 -1.75
N PRO A 645 2.80 13.93 -2.59
CA PRO A 645 2.76 12.55 -2.15
C PRO A 645 4.16 12.02 -1.83
N GLN A 646 4.23 11.00 -0.97
CA GLN A 646 5.50 10.42 -0.50
C GLN A 646 6.37 9.80 -1.60
N TYR A 647 5.83 9.56 -2.79
CA TYR A 647 6.58 9.02 -3.93
C TYR A 647 7.15 10.09 -4.86
N ASP A 648 6.87 11.38 -4.62
CA ASP A 648 7.41 12.49 -5.43
C ASP A 648 8.90 12.70 -5.19
N HIS A 649 9.62 12.98 -6.25
CA HIS A 649 10.99 13.44 -6.22
C HIS A 649 11.12 14.69 -7.09
N ARG A 650 11.43 15.82 -6.46
CA ARG A 650 11.53 17.10 -7.18
C ARG A 650 12.58 17.09 -8.27
N HIS A 651 13.70 16.45 -8.02
CA HIS A 651 14.83 16.30 -8.91
C HIS A 651 15.25 14.85 -9.01
N ALA A 652 15.45 14.35 -10.21
CA ALA A 652 15.96 13.02 -10.49
C ALA A 652 17.03 13.07 -11.57
N TRP A 653 18.21 12.52 -11.28
CA TRP A 653 19.30 12.33 -12.22
C TRP A 653 19.54 10.84 -12.43
N GLN A 654 19.59 10.42 -13.67
CA GLN A 654 19.95 9.06 -14.05
C GLN A 654 20.93 9.13 -15.22
N ALA A 655 21.99 8.33 -15.13
CA ALA A 655 22.92 8.19 -16.23
C ALA A 655 23.40 6.74 -16.33
N HIS A 656 23.62 6.28 -17.56
CA HIS A 656 24.32 5.02 -17.80
C HIS A 656 25.22 5.15 -19.01
N ALA A 657 26.28 4.35 -19.00
CA ALA A 657 27.22 4.33 -20.10
C ALA A 657 27.74 2.91 -20.36
N THR A 658 28.20 2.68 -21.58
CA THR A 658 29.04 1.56 -21.95
C THR A 658 30.29 2.13 -22.56
N ILE A 659 31.46 1.85 -21.95
CA ILE A 659 32.75 2.45 -22.29
C ILE A 659 33.75 1.33 -22.56
N GLU A 660 34.07 1.09 -23.83
CA GLU A 660 35.19 0.26 -24.14
C GLU A 660 36.50 0.95 -23.72
N LEU A 661 37.26 0.32 -22.86
CA LEU A 661 38.53 0.92 -22.44
C LEU A 661 39.50 1.02 -23.63
N PRO A 662 40.22 2.14 -23.76
CA PRO A 662 41.00 2.44 -24.95
C PRO A 662 42.36 1.70 -24.98
N PHE A 663 42.41 0.46 -24.47
CA PHE A 663 43.60 -0.37 -24.40
C PHE A 663 43.46 -1.61 -25.29
N GLY A 664 44.58 -2.04 -25.93
CA GLY A 664 44.66 -3.25 -26.73
C GLY A 664 44.77 -2.99 -28.23
N ARG A 665 44.81 -4.06 -29.00
CA ARG A 665 45.02 -4.02 -30.45
C ARG A 665 43.92 -3.22 -31.18
N GLY A 666 44.34 -2.24 -32.00
CA GLY A 666 43.43 -1.32 -32.70
C GLY A 666 42.80 -0.24 -31.81
N LYS A 667 43.20 -0.11 -30.58
CA LYS A 667 42.80 0.96 -29.64
C LYS A 667 43.90 2.05 -29.55
N ARG A 668 43.52 3.16 -28.84
CA ARG A 668 44.44 4.31 -28.72
C ARG A 668 45.73 4.00 -27.98
N PHE A 669 45.68 3.12 -26.98
CA PHE A 669 46.82 2.74 -26.13
C PHE A 669 47.09 1.24 -26.30
N ALA A 670 48.36 0.85 -26.22
CA ALA A 670 48.80 -0.53 -26.28
C ALA A 670 48.35 -1.27 -27.57
N ASN A 671 48.32 -0.60 -28.72
CA ASN A 671 47.78 -1.13 -29.98
C ASN A 671 48.68 -2.19 -30.66
N ALA A 672 49.98 -2.24 -30.33
CA ALA A 672 50.96 -3.10 -30.91
C ALA A 672 51.37 -4.31 -30.02
N LEU A 673 50.57 -4.66 -29.04
CA LEU A 673 50.85 -5.78 -28.14
C LEU A 673 50.81 -7.16 -28.86
N PRO A 674 51.68 -8.09 -28.46
CA PRO A 674 51.60 -9.48 -28.89
C PRO A 674 50.24 -10.09 -28.50
N GLY A 675 49.75 -11.04 -29.31
CA GLY A 675 48.39 -11.57 -29.18
C GLY A 675 48.01 -12.10 -27.78
N VAL A 676 49.00 -12.68 -27.06
CA VAL A 676 48.76 -13.16 -25.68
C VAL A 676 48.58 -11.99 -24.70
N LEU A 677 49.43 -10.96 -24.80
CA LEU A 677 49.33 -9.77 -23.96
C LEU A 677 48.09 -8.94 -24.28
N ASP A 678 47.68 -8.87 -25.59
CA ASP A 678 46.46 -8.22 -25.99
C ASP A 678 45.22 -8.89 -25.39
N ARG A 679 45.19 -10.20 -25.23
CA ARG A 679 44.12 -10.93 -24.53
C ARG A 679 44.00 -10.54 -23.05
N VAL A 680 45.07 -10.07 -22.42
CA VAL A 680 45.05 -9.59 -21.02
C VAL A 680 44.71 -8.12 -20.95
N VAL A 681 45.31 -7.26 -21.77
CA VAL A 681 45.23 -5.80 -21.71
C VAL A 681 43.98 -5.25 -22.47
N GLY A 682 43.64 -5.84 -23.62
CA GLY A 682 42.52 -5.42 -24.45
C GLY A 682 41.19 -6.04 -24.05
N GLY A 683 40.07 -5.58 -24.66
CA GLY A 683 38.73 -6.17 -24.50
C GLY A 683 38.06 -5.89 -23.16
N TRP A 684 38.44 -4.83 -22.47
CA TRP A 684 37.77 -4.36 -21.26
C TRP A 684 36.68 -3.36 -21.59
N GLU A 685 35.56 -3.47 -20.88
CA GLU A 685 34.40 -2.60 -20.98
C GLU A 685 33.91 -2.23 -19.58
N LEU A 686 33.67 -0.96 -19.35
CA LEU A 686 33.08 -0.43 -18.12
C LEU A 686 31.65 0.01 -18.39
N ALA A 687 30.70 -0.46 -17.58
CA ALA A 687 29.29 -0.09 -17.66
C ALA A 687 28.80 0.49 -16.32
N PRO A 688 28.96 1.80 -16.09
CA PRO A 688 28.46 2.47 -14.89
C PRO A 688 26.97 2.83 -15.06
N ILE A 689 26.26 2.82 -13.91
CA ILE A 689 24.92 3.36 -13.77
C ILE A 689 24.96 4.32 -12.59
N PHE A 690 24.50 5.55 -12.80
CA PHE A 690 24.37 6.58 -11.78
C PHE A 690 22.91 6.88 -11.53
N THR A 691 22.50 6.95 -10.24
CA THR A 691 21.14 7.30 -9.82
C THR A 691 21.19 8.26 -8.65
N TRP A 692 20.52 9.39 -8.78
CA TRP A 692 20.35 10.35 -7.69
C TRP A 692 18.93 10.92 -7.70
N TYR A 693 18.29 10.94 -6.53
CA TYR A 693 16.98 11.56 -6.32
C TYR A 693 17.03 12.51 -5.14
N SER A 694 16.34 13.66 -5.27
CA SER A 694 16.05 14.51 -4.13
C SER A 694 15.23 13.75 -3.08
N GLY A 695 15.26 14.22 -1.84
CA GLY A 695 14.47 13.64 -0.76
C GLY A 695 12.97 13.58 -1.08
N ARG A 696 12.28 12.60 -0.48
CA ARG A 696 10.82 12.42 -0.59
C ARG A 696 10.09 13.41 0.29
N PRO A 697 8.90 13.89 -0.10
CA PRO A 697 8.04 14.65 0.77
C PRO A 697 7.64 13.86 2.02
N MET A 698 7.63 14.52 3.18
CA MET A 698 7.29 13.95 4.48
C MET A 698 6.18 14.75 5.15
N THR A 699 5.26 14.06 5.81
CA THR A 699 4.23 14.65 6.65
C THR A 699 4.56 14.39 8.11
N VAL A 700 4.67 15.43 8.92
CA VAL A 700 4.87 15.31 10.37
C VAL A 700 3.52 15.35 11.06
N PHE A 701 3.23 14.30 11.84
CA PHE A 701 1.99 14.14 12.59
C PHE A 701 2.17 14.54 14.06
N SER A 702 1.12 15.14 14.63
CA SER A 702 1.14 15.64 16.00
C SER A 702 1.11 14.54 17.07
N GLY A 703 0.67 13.32 16.72
CA GLY A 703 0.34 12.31 17.71
C GLY A 703 -1.07 12.47 18.31
N ALA A 704 -1.86 13.41 17.81
CA ALA A 704 -3.18 13.73 18.35
C ALA A 704 -4.24 13.89 17.25
N ASN A 705 -5.47 13.53 17.59
CA ASN A 705 -6.66 13.70 16.75
C ASN A 705 -7.40 14.99 17.13
N THR A 706 -6.79 16.14 16.84
CA THR A 706 -7.35 17.44 17.18
C THR A 706 -8.48 17.86 16.25
N PHE A 707 -8.49 17.36 15.00
CA PHE A 707 -9.44 17.71 13.95
C PHE A 707 -10.34 16.53 13.58
N GLY A 708 -9.79 15.45 13.03
CA GLY A 708 -10.48 14.24 12.62
C GLY A 708 -10.23 13.07 13.55
N SER A 709 -11.13 12.08 13.57
CA SER A 709 -11.04 10.94 14.49
C SER A 709 -10.18 9.78 13.96
N VAL A 710 -9.94 9.69 12.64
CA VAL A 710 -9.26 8.56 12.02
C VAL A 710 -7.78 8.82 11.84
N VAL A 711 -7.41 9.97 11.30
CA VAL A 711 -6.01 10.35 11.08
C VAL A 711 -5.59 11.47 12.02
N GLN A 712 -4.36 11.38 12.52
CA GLN A 712 -3.79 12.42 13.37
C GLN A 712 -3.61 13.73 12.59
N SER A 713 -3.71 14.84 13.28
CA SER A 713 -3.48 16.14 12.70
C SER A 713 -1.99 16.34 12.40
N THR A 714 -1.67 17.17 11.40
CA THR A 714 -0.31 17.60 11.13
C THR A 714 0.20 18.57 12.21
N MET A 715 1.51 18.79 12.29
CA MET A 715 2.11 19.72 13.27
C MET A 715 2.07 21.16 12.82
N ASN A 716 2.09 22.09 13.78
CA ASN A 716 2.57 23.45 13.55
C ASN A 716 4.10 23.47 13.57
N CYS A 717 4.68 24.29 12.71
CA CYS A 717 6.10 24.57 12.72
C CYS A 717 6.32 26.03 12.31
N ASP A 718 6.59 26.89 13.29
CA ASP A 718 6.67 28.32 13.05
C ASP A 718 8.04 28.71 12.44
N GLY A 719 7.97 29.39 11.29
CA GLY A 719 9.16 29.82 10.56
C GLY A 719 9.99 28.68 9.94
N CYS A 720 9.47 27.47 9.87
CA CYS A 720 10.19 26.34 9.30
C CYS A 720 10.22 26.40 7.78
N SER A 721 11.41 26.25 7.21
CA SER A 721 11.54 25.95 5.78
C SER A 721 11.19 24.49 5.50
N ARG A 722 10.89 24.17 4.25
CA ARG A 722 10.67 22.79 3.78
C ARG A 722 11.90 21.89 3.94
N ASP A 723 13.08 22.49 3.94
CA ASP A 723 14.38 21.83 4.03
C ASP A 723 14.88 21.73 5.48
N LEU A 724 14.00 21.89 6.46
CA LEU A 724 14.33 21.66 7.86
C LEU A 724 14.73 20.20 8.08
N GLY A 725 15.85 20.02 8.78
CA GLY A 725 16.43 18.73 9.08
C GLY A 725 17.43 18.25 8.03
N HIS A 726 18.35 17.42 8.46
CA HIS A 726 19.33 16.73 7.63
C HIS A 726 19.81 15.47 8.35
N VAL A 727 20.37 14.54 7.59
CA VAL A 727 20.92 13.31 8.16
C VAL A 727 22.19 13.67 8.96
N GLN A 728 22.19 13.37 10.25
CA GLN A 728 23.28 13.62 11.18
C GLN A 728 23.38 12.52 12.23
N GLU A 729 24.58 12.25 12.71
CA GLU A 729 24.80 11.40 13.88
C GLU A 729 24.72 12.28 15.15
N TYR A 730 23.93 11.82 16.13
CA TYR A 730 23.81 12.48 17.42
C TYR A 730 23.52 11.43 18.50
N ASN A 731 24.32 11.43 19.57
CA ASN A 731 24.23 10.46 20.68
C ASN A 731 24.18 8.99 20.23
N GLY A 732 25.01 8.61 19.23
CA GLY A 732 25.12 7.25 18.74
C GLY A 732 23.94 6.76 17.86
N TYR A 733 23.05 7.65 17.46
CA TYR A 733 21.93 7.38 16.55
C TYR A 733 21.94 8.29 15.33
N ILE A 734 21.29 7.87 14.28
CA ILE A 734 21.10 8.70 13.10
C ILE A 734 19.78 9.46 13.22
N TRP A 735 19.85 10.76 13.12
CA TRP A 735 18.71 11.68 13.22
C TRP A 735 18.56 12.48 11.94
N PHE A 736 17.33 12.81 11.60
CA PHE A 736 16.97 13.78 10.56
C PHE A 736 16.55 15.10 11.19
N PHE A 737 15.61 15.07 12.15
CA PHE A 737 15.31 16.23 13.00
C PHE A 737 16.08 16.07 14.31
N ASN A 738 16.97 17.00 14.58
CA ASN A 738 17.74 16.98 15.81
C ASN A 738 16.84 17.17 17.04
N PRO A 739 16.90 16.30 18.06
CA PRO A 739 16.02 16.36 19.21
C PRO A 739 16.16 17.64 20.03
N ASP A 740 17.34 18.28 20.05
CA ASP A 740 17.61 19.45 20.86
C ASP A 740 17.32 20.77 20.12
N THR A 741 17.58 20.82 18.80
CA THR A 741 17.51 22.07 18.02
C THR A 741 16.28 22.17 17.16
N ASP A 742 15.79 21.05 16.58
CA ASP A 742 14.70 21.07 15.62
C ASP A 742 13.35 20.75 16.27
N LYS A 743 13.32 19.84 17.26
CA LYS A 743 12.08 19.42 17.93
C LYS A 743 11.35 20.58 18.58
N SER A 744 12.06 21.55 19.12
CA SER A 744 11.49 22.73 19.77
C SER A 744 10.75 23.69 18.84
N LYS A 745 10.99 23.60 17.51
CA LYS A 745 10.29 24.39 16.48
C LYS A 745 8.88 23.91 16.20
N PHE A 746 8.56 22.67 16.61
CA PHE A 746 7.26 22.07 16.42
C PHE A 746 6.34 22.29 17.62
N SER A 747 5.09 22.58 17.35
CA SER A 747 4.04 22.69 18.36
C SER A 747 2.76 21.98 17.92
N ALA A 748 2.01 21.43 18.88
CA ALA A 748 0.75 20.76 18.61
C ALA A 748 -0.32 21.76 18.18
N PRO A 749 -1.20 21.42 17.21
CA PRO A 749 -2.32 22.29 16.85
C PRO A 749 -3.36 22.36 17.98
N GLY A 750 -4.11 23.45 17.98
CA GLY A 750 -5.22 23.65 18.92
C GLY A 750 -6.39 22.70 18.66
N PRO A 751 -7.39 22.70 19.58
CA PRO A 751 -8.60 21.92 19.40
C PRO A 751 -9.34 22.32 18.12
N GLY A 752 -9.78 21.34 17.32
CA GLY A 752 -10.48 21.58 16.07
C GLY A 752 -9.58 22.13 14.94
N GLN A 753 -8.25 22.07 15.08
CA GLN A 753 -7.32 22.61 14.09
C GLN A 753 -6.41 21.52 13.51
N LEU A 754 -6.06 21.69 12.24
CA LEU A 754 -4.90 21.05 11.62
C LEU A 754 -3.68 21.94 11.81
N GLY A 755 -2.48 21.34 11.81
CA GLY A 755 -1.25 22.10 11.84
C GLY A 755 -1.00 22.89 10.55
N ASN A 756 -0.14 23.90 10.62
CA ASN A 756 0.24 24.73 9.47
C ASN A 756 1.19 24.02 8.49
N THR A 757 1.77 22.89 8.88
CA THR A 757 2.51 22.02 7.97
C THR A 757 1.53 21.03 7.33
N GLY A 758 1.23 21.23 6.06
CA GLY A 758 0.32 20.34 5.32
C GLY A 758 0.95 18.99 4.97
N LYS A 759 0.22 18.20 4.19
CA LYS A 759 0.70 16.92 3.64
C LYS A 759 1.94 17.16 2.78
N GLY A 760 3.00 16.36 3.02
CA GLY A 760 4.23 16.38 2.24
C GLY A 760 5.03 17.69 2.37
N TYR A 761 4.92 18.38 3.51
CA TYR A 761 5.56 19.69 3.69
C TYR A 761 7.09 19.64 3.71
N PHE A 762 7.68 18.69 4.44
CA PHE A 762 9.14 18.56 4.59
C PHE A 762 9.76 17.67 3.52
N VAL A 763 11.05 17.86 3.24
CA VAL A 763 11.82 17.06 2.28
C VAL A 763 12.77 16.15 3.06
N GLY A 764 12.63 14.83 2.88
CA GLY A 764 13.40 13.82 3.60
C GLY A 764 14.80 13.56 3.05
N PRO A 765 15.45 12.46 3.47
CA PRO A 765 16.76 12.07 2.99
C PRO A 765 16.78 11.84 1.47
N ARG A 766 17.89 12.22 0.84
CA ARG A 766 18.14 11.97 -0.58
C ARG A 766 18.55 10.52 -0.84
N TYR A 767 18.37 10.08 -2.07
CA TYR A 767 18.92 8.83 -2.58
C TYR A 767 20.12 9.09 -3.47
N PHE A 768 21.18 8.28 -3.33
CA PHE A 768 22.36 8.32 -4.16
C PHE A 768 22.90 6.91 -4.35
N ASP A 769 23.16 6.51 -5.60
CA ASP A 769 23.71 5.21 -5.91
C ASP A 769 24.59 5.26 -7.17
N ILE A 770 25.69 4.52 -7.17
CA ILE A 770 26.50 4.23 -8.36
C ILE A 770 26.74 2.72 -8.40
N ASP A 771 26.18 2.10 -9.43
CA ASP A 771 26.48 0.73 -9.82
C ASP A 771 27.52 0.71 -10.93
N ALA A 772 28.33 -0.34 -10.99
CA ALA A 772 29.28 -0.50 -12.07
C ALA A 772 29.47 -1.97 -12.42
N ALA A 773 29.56 -2.27 -13.70
CA ALA A 773 30.01 -3.56 -14.19
C ALA A 773 31.33 -3.41 -14.96
N LEU A 774 32.32 -4.23 -14.63
CA LEU A 774 33.55 -4.37 -15.38
C LEU A 774 33.51 -5.70 -16.14
N LEU A 775 33.49 -5.61 -17.46
CA LEU A 775 33.45 -6.76 -18.35
C LEU A 775 34.80 -6.96 -19.02
N LYS A 776 35.19 -8.21 -19.18
CA LYS A 776 36.38 -8.62 -19.95
C LYS A 776 35.97 -9.66 -20.97
N ARG A 777 36.18 -9.34 -22.26
CA ARG A 777 35.87 -10.27 -23.34
C ARG A 777 37.18 -10.83 -23.95
N ILE A 778 37.39 -12.13 -23.79
CA ILE A 778 38.52 -12.86 -24.35
C ILE A 778 38.03 -13.64 -25.55
N ARG A 779 38.42 -13.23 -26.76
CA ARG A 779 38.04 -13.90 -28.00
C ARG A 779 39.05 -15.01 -28.31
N PHE A 780 38.58 -16.22 -28.57
CA PHE A 780 39.40 -17.36 -29.02
C PHE A 780 39.29 -17.53 -30.52
N THR A 781 38.06 -17.44 -31.07
CA THR A 781 37.74 -17.46 -32.52
C THR A 781 36.69 -16.40 -32.80
N GLU A 782 36.24 -16.29 -34.05
CA GLU A 782 35.13 -15.36 -34.41
C GLU A 782 33.81 -15.70 -33.69
N THR A 783 33.56 -16.99 -33.39
CA THR A 783 32.34 -17.47 -32.77
C THR A 783 32.50 -17.76 -31.29
N LYS A 784 33.74 -18.05 -30.80
CA LYS A 784 33.97 -18.48 -29.41
C LYS A 784 34.65 -17.39 -28.59
N ASN A 785 34.03 -17.01 -27.50
CA ASN A 785 34.60 -16.07 -26.54
C ASN A 785 34.25 -16.42 -25.10
N LEU A 786 35.14 -16.02 -24.19
CA LEU A 786 34.90 -16.04 -22.75
C LEU A 786 34.67 -14.62 -22.29
N GLU A 787 33.51 -14.37 -21.65
CA GLU A 787 33.19 -13.12 -21.02
C GLU A 787 33.32 -13.31 -19.49
N LEU A 788 34.18 -12.52 -18.87
CA LEU A 788 34.28 -12.40 -17.42
C LEU A 788 33.63 -11.09 -17.01
N ARG A 789 32.88 -11.13 -15.95
CA ARG A 789 32.09 -9.99 -15.47
C ARG A 789 32.23 -9.83 -13.96
N ALA A 790 32.46 -8.61 -13.51
CA ALA A 790 32.40 -8.22 -12.10
C ALA A 790 31.40 -7.07 -11.96
N ASP A 791 30.30 -7.34 -11.27
CA ASP A 791 29.26 -6.35 -10.97
C ASP A 791 29.41 -5.88 -9.53
N ALA A 792 29.25 -4.58 -9.33
CA ALA A 792 29.19 -3.96 -8.00
C ALA A 792 27.98 -3.05 -7.93
N THR A 793 27.05 -3.33 -7.01
CA THR A 793 26.01 -2.36 -6.64
C THR A 793 26.50 -1.47 -5.52
N ASN A 794 26.10 -0.22 -5.54
CA ASN A 794 26.58 0.82 -4.62
C ASN A 794 28.11 0.77 -4.42
N ILE A 795 28.86 0.90 -5.53
CA ILE A 795 30.32 0.80 -5.51
C ILE A 795 30.97 1.81 -4.56
N THR A 796 30.33 2.95 -4.37
CA THR A 796 30.76 4.02 -3.46
C THR A 796 30.54 3.68 -1.98
N ASN A 797 29.76 2.63 -1.69
CA ASN A 797 29.35 2.26 -0.33
C ASN A 797 28.71 3.43 0.44
N THR A 798 27.92 4.23 -0.25
CA THR A 798 27.21 5.38 0.33
C THR A 798 25.85 4.93 0.84
N PRO A 799 25.55 5.02 2.16
CA PRO A 799 24.26 4.62 2.67
C PRO A 799 23.15 5.59 2.22
N SER A 800 22.04 5.04 1.75
CA SER A 800 20.79 5.79 1.53
C SER A 800 19.84 5.49 2.67
N PHE A 801 19.41 6.52 3.37
CA PHE A 801 18.64 6.40 4.60
C PHE A 801 17.12 6.34 4.33
N GLY A 802 16.41 5.58 5.17
CA GLY A 802 14.95 5.58 5.23
C GLY A 802 14.39 6.89 5.80
N LEU A 803 13.06 6.98 5.82
CA LEU A 803 12.39 8.13 6.45
C LEU A 803 12.55 8.08 7.97
N PRO A 804 12.64 9.25 8.65
CA PRO A 804 12.66 9.30 10.09
C PRO A 804 11.30 8.96 10.70
N THR A 805 11.25 8.77 12.01
CA THR A 805 9.99 8.71 12.76
C THR A 805 9.31 10.08 12.70
N LEU A 806 8.08 10.12 12.17
CA LEU A 806 7.35 11.35 11.82
C LEU A 806 6.23 11.73 12.81
N THR A 807 6.03 10.96 13.88
CA THR A 807 5.03 11.27 14.91
C THR A 807 5.71 12.01 16.07
N TYR A 808 5.29 13.25 16.32
CA TYR A 808 5.92 14.16 17.29
C TYR A 808 5.94 13.63 18.73
N THR A 809 4.86 12.94 19.15
CA THR A 809 4.77 12.37 20.50
C THR A 809 5.67 11.15 20.71
N SER A 810 6.26 10.60 19.65
CA SER A 810 7.22 9.50 19.77
C SER A 810 8.51 9.96 20.46
N SER A 811 9.06 9.13 21.34
CA SER A 811 10.38 9.35 21.94
C SER A 811 11.52 9.34 20.91
N THR A 812 11.27 8.72 19.76
CA THR A 812 12.22 8.63 18.64
C THR A 812 11.88 9.59 17.49
N PHE A 813 11.08 10.64 17.73
CA PHE A 813 10.72 11.62 16.72
C PHE A 813 11.97 12.20 16.05
N GLY A 814 12.05 12.13 14.74
CA GLY A 814 13.19 12.57 13.94
C GLY A 814 14.31 11.54 13.77
N ARG A 815 14.29 10.41 14.50
CA ARG A 815 15.31 9.36 14.37
C ARG A 815 15.08 8.49 13.15
N ILE A 816 16.14 8.14 12.44
CA ILE A 816 16.14 7.22 11.32
C ILE A 816 16.42 5.81 11.85
N GLY A 817 15.54 4.86 11.55
CA GLY A 817 15.66 3.48 12.02
C GLY A 817 16.63 2.60 11.22
N GLY A 818 17.00 3.02 10.00
CA GLY A 818 17.89 2.23 9.14
C GLY A 818 18.05 2.81 7.74
N THR A 819 18.79 2.10 6.93
CA THR A 819 18.95 2.37 5.50
C THR A 819 17.88 1.66 4.69
N ILE A 820 17.65 2.10 3.45
CA ILE A 820 16.81 1.35 2.52
C ILE A 820 17.55 0.09 2.05
N GLU A 821 16.81 -0.99 1.73
CA GLU A 821 17.38 -2.31 1.44
C GLU A 821 18.40 -2.33 0.30
N SER A 822 18.22 -1.50 -0.73
CA SER A 822 19.12 -1.43 -1.89
C SER A 822 20.42 -0.66 -1.63
N SER A 823 20.64 -0.10 -0.44
CA SER A 823 21.77 0.77 -0.16
C SER A 823 23.04 0.04 0.30
N SER A 824 23.03 -1.28 0.41
CA SER A 824 24.22 -2.04 0.75
C SER A 824 25.04 -2.39 -0.49
N ARG A 825 26.39 -2.25 -0.39
CA ARG A 825 27.30 -2.67 -1.46
C ARG A 825 27.31 -4.19 -1.60
N LYS A 826 27.11 -4.68 -2.85
CA LYS A 826 27.14 -6.10 -3.18
C LYS A 826 28.06 -6.30 -4.38
N PHE A 827 28.80 -7.42 -4.41
CA PHE A 827 29.61 -7.83 -5.55
C PHE A 827 29.09 -9.15 -6.11
N GLN A 828 29.08 -9.26 -7.44
CA GLN A 828 28.79 -10.49 -8.15
C GLN A 828 29.85 -10.72 -9.22
N LEU A 829 30.40 -11.94 -9.27
CA LEU A 829 31.32 -12.36 -10.31
C LEU A 829 30.62 -13.37 -11.22
N GLY A 830 30.83 -13.22 -12.51
CA GLY A 830 30.26 -14.08 -13.53
C GLY A 830 31.25 -14.46 -14.60
N ALA A 831 31.13 -15.66 -15.14
CA ALA A 831 31.88 -16.13 -16.33
C ALA A 831 30.88 -16.77 -17.29
N LYS A 832 30.93 -16.37 -18.56
CA LYS A 832 30.08 -16.89 -19.63
C LYS A 832 30.92 -17.28 -20.81
N PHE A 833 30.85 -18.55 -21.20
CA PHE A 833 31.50 -19.03 -22.43
C PHE A 833 30.44 -19.11 -23.54
N ASN A 834 30.70 -18.40 -24.63
CA ASN A 834 29.87 -18.42 -25.83
C ASN A 834 30.61 -19.26 -26.90
N PHE A 835 29.91 -20.17 -27.57
CA PHE A 835 30.46 -21.10 -28.54
C PHE A 835 29.54 -21.26 -29.75
#